data_98120042beb02bbd8e5df8374b63bcc2
#
_entry.id   98120042beb02bbd8e5df8374b63bcc2
#
_cell.length_a   1.000
_cell.length_b   1.000
_cell.length_c   1.000
_cell.angle_alpha   90.00
_cell.angle_beta   90.00
_cell.angle_gamma   90.00
#
_symmetry.space_group_name_H-M   'P 1'
#
loop_
_entity.id
_entity.type
_entity.pdbx_description
1 polymer ?
#
loop_
_entity_poly.entity_id
_entity_poly.type
_entity_poly.pdbx_seq_one_letter_code
_entity_poly.pdbx_strand_id
1 'polypeptide(L)'
;MTDARIEPQWYSQPYPPEGASAAEGIRNQLGRPELDLLTILVREAAQNSWDARDPRQDGPVRFGIDLGYVGPASADSWRRLLLNGAPSNDHLALRRALRAGIRIMTISDRGTNGLGGPTRAHEIPKGRQDFVAFVRNVGEPRDTRLGGGTYGFGKAIFYLLSSLGTVLVHTRCRNERGDLETRLIGCALWHSYRDRDLQGDERRYTGRHWWGDASGDVIDPLVGAAAEETARQLGLTPFGAEETGTSVVVLDPQLDGLEPKEAAAYLAETVAWHLWPKMLERADGSSAMQFSVTCEGRDFPVPDPRTTSPLNLFVDAYRQLVTDEGRTLSCQKPIRELGRLGLVQRPVIPLEPSPAARRAMEMVQVERSLHHVALMRPAELVVTYWPGRETGAELLSYAGVFRATDQMDATYAEAEPPTHDAWNHHRLEGHDRTFVRTTFTRLKEAVDELLQLGGTSREGSANVALGAASARFSPLVGGAWGTGGATDYGTHSTGRATAAPDDDEEHPDPRPRSGARRRGRGQGTAAASPPEVDTGRAPRPRVKYSGETTYEERFGHSVLVQAFTLPAPVVQRVRVELAVALPGTGNRETDPPAGAAMPGLVGWEDPTGTLHASPTYVIEGGDDTVWRAVVRPAPDTITEITVKTQAVSAS
;
A
#
# COMPACT_ATOMS: atom_id res chain seq x y z
N MET A 1 25.31 -30.60 37.95
CA MET A 1 25.55 -29.18 37.85
C MET A 1 24.20 -28.53 37.92
N THR A 2 23.87 -27.81 38.98
CA THR A 2 22.63 -27.06 39.14
C THR A 2 22.65 -25.99 38.06
N ASP A 3 21.75 -26.11 37.10
CA ASP A 3 21.50 -25.04 36.12
C ASP A 3 21.24 -23.74 36.88
N ALA A 4 22.18 -22.82 36.83
CA ALA A 4 22.01 -21.50 37.41
C ALA A 4 20.82 -20.88 36.67
N ARG A 5 19.75 -20.58 37.40
CA ARG A 5 18.52 -20.00 36.87
C ARG A 5 18.89 -18.64 36.27
N ILE A 6 18.83 -18.52 34.94
CA ILE A 6 19.11 -17.25 34.24
C ILE A 6 17.98 -16.28 34.57
N GLU A 7 18.30 -15.17 35.24
CA GLU A 7 17.35 -14.10 35.50
C GLU A 7 17.49 -13.06 34.36
N PRO A 8 16.47 -12.91 33.50
CA PRO A 8 16.53 -11.99 32.39
C PRO A 8 16.57 -10.53 32.88
N GLN A 9 17.30 -9.67 32.16
CA GLN A 9 17.50 -8.26 32.50
C GLN A 9 17.37 -7.38 31.25
N TRP A 10 17.03 -6.10 31.48
CA TRP A 10 17.09 -5.07 30.45
C TRP A 10 18.49 -4.52 30.29
N TYR A 11 18.84 -4.21 29.04
CA TYR A 11 20.03 -3.46 28.67
C TYR A 11 19.66 -2.36 27.68
N SER A 12 20.13 -1.15 27.96
CA SER A 12 19.96 0.00 27.09
C SER A 12 21.22 0.19 26.26
N GLN A 13 21.09 0.26 24.94
CA GLN A 13 22.24 0.39 24.04
C GLN A 13 22.85 1.79 24.11
N PRO A 14 24.11 1.94 24.53
CA PRO A 14 24.82 3.21 24.38
C PRO A 14 25.16 3.45 22.91
N TYR A 15 25.35 4.70 22.53
CA TYR A 15 25.89 5.00 21.20
C TYR A 15 27.32 4.46 21.11
N PRO A 16 27.62 3.64 20.09
CA PRO A 16 29.01 3.27 19.79
C PRO A 16 29.77 4.48 19.23
N PRO A 17 31.12 4.50 19.34
CA PRO A 17 31.94 5.59 18.83
C PRO A 17 31.72 5.93 17.36
N GLU A 18 31.41 4.92 16.53
CA GLU A 18 31.15 5.05 15.10
C GLU A 18 29.77 5.62 14.78
N GLY A 19 28.90 5.75 15.78
CA GLY A 19 27.52 6.16 15.62
C GLY A 19 26.57 4.98 15.45
N ALA A 20 25.26 5.24 15.60
CA ALA A 20 24.20 4.28 15.38
C ALA A 20 22.90 5.01 15.00
N SER A 21 21.96 4.29 14.39
CA SER A 21 20.61 4.80 14.19
C SER A 21 19.89 4.93 15.53
N ALA A 22 19.38 6.12 15.82
CA ALA A 22 18.49 6.34 16.96
C ALA A 22 17.16 5.61 16.76
N ALA A 23 16.52 5.20 17.86
CA ALA A 23 15.22 4.52 17.81
C ALA A 23 14.13 5.36 17.15
N GLU A 24 14.16 6.69 17.31
CA GLU A 24 13.24 7.63 16.64
C GLU A 24 13.38 7.57 15.12
N GLY A 25 14.60 7.48 14.60
CA GLY A 25 14.86 7.34 13.17
C GLY A 25 14.21 6.08 12.59
N ILE A 26 14.33 4.95 13.30
CA ILE A 26 13.70 3.68 12.91
C ILE A 26 12.17 3.81 12.90
N ARG A 27 11.58 4.43 13.94
CA ARG A 27 10.13 4.65 14.03
C ARG A 27 9.60 5.57 12.94
N ASN A 28 10.36 6.59 12.55
CA ASN A 28 9.95 7.56 11.53
C ASN A 28 10.08 7.02 10.09
N GLN A 29 10.80 5.93 9.89
CA GLN A 29 10.99 5.32 8.56
C GLN A 29 9.70 4.76 7.95
N LEU A 30 8.68 4.43 8.75
CA LEU A 30 7.35 4.05 8.25
C LEU A 30 6.58 5.23 7.63
N GLY A 31 7.04 6.48 7.82
CA GLY A 31 6.38 7.66 7.32
C GLY A 31 5.01 7.92 7.97
N ARG A 32 4.10 8.50 7.20
CA ARG A 32 2.67 8.65 7.54
C ARG A 32 1.88 7.76 6.58
N PRO A 33 1.57 6.52 6.94
CA PRO A 33 0.80 5.62 6.09
C PRO A 33 -0.64 6.14 5.91
N GLU A 34 -1.23 5.87 4.74
CA GLU A 34 -2.65 6.15 4.48
C GLU A 34 -3.55 5.16 5.24
N LEU A 35 -3.07 3.93 5.45
CA LEU A 35 -3.77 2.90 6.20
C LEU A 35 -3.55 3.09 7.72
N ASP A 36 -4.55 2.70 8.51
CA ASP A 36 -4.42 2.67 9.98
C ASP A 36 -3.42 1.59 10.45
N LEU A 37 -2.91 1.74 11.68
CA LEU A 37 -1.88 0.85 12.22
C LEU A 37 -2.33 -0.61 12.34
N LEU A 38 -3.61 -0.87 12.62
CA LEU A 38 -4.15 -2.22 12.75
C LEU A 38 -4.20 -2.92 11.39
N THR A 39 -4.60 -2.20 10.34
CA THR A 39 -4.58 -2.72 8.96
C THR A 39 -3.15 -3.02 8.50
N ILE A 40 -2.19 -2.12 8.74
CA ILE A 40 -0.79 -2.34 8.41
C ILE A 40 -0.25 -3.56 9.17
N LEU A 41 -0.57 -3.68 10.47
CA LEU A 41 -0.16 -4.82 11.27
C LEU A 41 -0.61 -6.15 10.65
N VAL A 42 -1.89 -6.26 10.28
CA VAL A 42 -2.45 -7.49 9.67
C VAL A 42 -1.70 -7.83 8.39
N ARG A 43 -1.53 -6.85 7.50
CA ARG A 43 -0.87 -7.05 6.20
C ARG A 43 0.58 -7.49 6.37
N GLU A 44 1.37 -6.73 7.12
CA GLU A 44 2.80 -6.97 7.32
C GLU A 44 3.07 -8.26 8.10
N ALA A 45 2.33 -8.51 9.18
CA ALA A 45 2.52 -9.72 9.98
C ALA A 45 2.15 -10.98 9.20
N ALA A 46 1.02 -10.98 8.48
CA ALA A 46 0.61 -12.13 7.68
C ALA A 46 1.54 -12.37 6.48
N GLN A 47 2.04 -11.31 5.84
CA GLN A 47 3.04 -11.42 4.79
C GLN A 47 4.34 -12.03 5.32
N ASN A 48 4.86 -11.54 6.45
CA ASN A 48 6.04 -12.11 7.10
C ASN A 48 5.85 -13.60 7.44
N SER A 49 4.67 -13.98 7.94
CA SER A 49 4.33 -15.37 8.25
C SER A 49 4.27 -16.23 6.98
N TRP A 50 3.69 -15.72 5.89
CA TRP A 50 3.64 -16.41 4.60
C TRP A 50 5.04 -16.62 4.00
N ASP A 51 5.89 -15.59 4.06
CA ASP A 51 7.27 -15.64 3.55
C ASP A 51 8.16 -16.57 4.37
N ALA A 52 7.84 -16.74 5.66
CA ALA A 52 8.53 -17.64 6.58
C ALA A 52 7.98 -19.07 6.61
N ARG A 53 6.97 -19.42 5.79
CA ARG A 53 6.39 -20.77 5.76
C ARG A 53 7.46 -21.85 5.64
N ASP A 54 7.29 -22.95 6.35
CA ASP A 54 8.17 -24.10 6.25
C ASP A 54 7.66 -25.07 5.18
N PRO A 55 8.32 -25.19 4.01
CA PRO A 55 7.86 -26.10 2.94
C PRO A 55 7.95 -27.58 3.32
N ARG A 56 8.58 -27.93 4.45
CA ARG A 56 8.66 -29.31 4.96
C ARG A 56 7.47 -29.69 5.83
N GLN A 57 6.65 -28.71 6.22
CA GLN A 57 5.43 -28.96 6.99
C GLN A 57 4.24 -29.07 6.05
N ASP A 58 3.54 -30.19 6.16
CA ASP A 58 2.26 -30.38 5.49
C ASP A 58 1.18 -29.61 6.27
N GLY A 59 0.40 -28.80 5.57
CA GLY A 59 -0.71 -28.05 6.13
C GLY A 59 -0.59 -26.53 5.99
N PRO A 60 -1.65 -25.82 6.39
CA PRO A 60 -1.70 -24.36 6.28
C PRO A 60 -0.82 -23.67 7.31
N VAL A 61 -0.30 -22.50 6.97
CA VAL A 61 0.24 -21.58 7.96
C VAL A 61 -0.92 -21.08 8.83
N ARG A 62 -0.84 -21.30 10.13
CA ARG A 62 -1.83 -20.79 11.09
C ARG A 62 -1.38 -19.43 11.59
N PHE A 63 -2.19 -18.42 11.33
CA PHE A 63 -1.95 -17.04 11.75
C PHE A 63 -3.05 -16.61 12.73
N GLY A 64 -2.64 -16.13 13.91
CA GLY A 64 -3.56 -15.76 14.97
C GLY A 64 -3.28 -14.38 15.55
N ILE A 65 -4.34 -13.66 15.90
CA ILE A 65 -4.29 -12.42 16.67
C ILE A 65 -5.15 -12.62 17.92
N ASP A 66 -4.54 -12.42 19.08
CA ASP A 66 -5.21 -12.52 20.37
C ASP A 66 -5.08 -11.22 21.16
N LEU A 67 -6.20 -10.63 21.54
CA LEU A 67 -6.28 -9.48 22.43
C LEU A 67 -6.63 -9.94 23.84
N GLY A 68 -5.79 -9.62 24.80
CA GLY A 68 -5.98 -10.01 26.17
C GLY A 68 -5.44 -8.99 27.16
N TYR A 69 -5.41 -9.42 28.41
CA TYR A 69 -4.86 -8.65 29.52
C TYR A 69 -3.90 -9.50 30.33
N VAL A 70 -2.91 -8.85 30.94
CA VAL A 70 -2.15 -9.46 32.01
C VAL A 70 -3.07 -9.58 33.23
N GLY A 71 -3.55 -10.79 33.48
CA GLY A 71 -4.45 -11.06 34.60
C GLY A 71 -3.78 -10.85 35.97
N PRO A 72 -4.55 -10.67 37.05
CA PRO A 72 -4.01 -10.47 38.40
C PRO A 72 -3.04 -11.58 38.84
N ALA A 73 -3.32 -12.84 38.47
CA ALA A 73 -2.46 -13.97 38.82
C ALA A 73 -1.07 -13.94 38.18
N SER A 74 -0.96 -13.32 37.01
CA SER A 74 0.30 -13.22 36.24
C SER A 74 1.04 -11.90 36.50
N ALA A 75 0.36 -10.86 37.01
CA ALA A 75 0.90 -9.51 37.12
C ALA A 75 2.20 -9.46 37.95
N ASP A 76 2.31 -10.20 39.03
CA ASP A 76 3.53 -10.25 39.85
C ASP A 76 4.70 -10.90 39.09
N SER A 77 4.43 -11.97 38.34
CA SER A 77 5.45 -12.59 37.48
C SER A 77 5.93 -11.64 36.39
N TRP A 78 5.00 -10.93 35.72
CA TRP A 78 5.34 -9.92 34.73
C TRP A 78 6.19 -8.79 35.32
N ARG A 79 5.81 -8.27 36.48
CA ARG A 79 6.58 -7.20 37.15
C ARG A 79 7.97 -7.68 37.58
N ARG A 80 8.06 -8.84 38.19
CA ARG A 80 9.33 -9.44 38.66
C ARG A 80 10.29 -9.66 37.47
N LEU A 81 9.81 -10.23 36.37
CA LEU A 81 10.62 -10.60 35.24
C LEU A 81 10.96 -9.38 34.37
N LEU A 82 9.97 -8.55 34.02
CA LEU A 82 10.16 -7.45 33.07
C LEU A 82 10.58 -6.13 33.72
N LEU A 83 10.67 -6.01 35.05
CA LEU A 83 11.21 -4.81 35.70
C LEU A 83 12.67 -5.00 36.15
N ASN A 84 13.22 -6.20 36.04
CA ASN A 84 14.62 -6.45 36.36
C ASN A 84 15.53 -5.71 35.38
N GLY A 85 16.38 -4.82 35.89
CA GLY A 85 17.24 -3.98 35.07
C GLY A 85 16.52 -2.93 34.18
N ALA A 86 15.19 -2.78 34.35
CA ALA A 86 14.45 -1.84 33.52
C ALA A 86 14.92 -0.39 33.74
N PRO A 87 15.08 0.42 32.66
CA PRO A 87 15.45 1.83 32.75
C PRO A 87 14.39 2.63 33.50
N SER A 88 14.70 3.93 33.79
CA SER A 88 13.73 4.82 34.43
C SER A 88 12.49 5.02 33.54
N ASN A 89 11.37 5.46 34.14
CA ASN A 89 10.14 5.73 33.38
C ASN A 89 10.29 6.84 32.32
N ASP A 90 11.23 7.75 32.50
CA ASP A 90 11.52 8.81 31.52
C ASP A 90 12.16 8.25 30.25
N HIS A 91 12.85 7.13 30.36
CA HIS A 91 13.55 6.47 29.26
C HIS A 91 12.79 5.28 28.67
N LEU A 92 11.94 4.62 29.48
CA LEU A 92 11.02 3.57 29.04
C LEU A 92 9.91 3.44 30.10
N ALA A 93 8.69 3.82 29.77
CA ALA A 93 7.57 3.93 30.71
C ALA A 93 7.04 2.58 31.26
N LEU A 94 7.87 1.53 31.25
CA LEU A 94 7.49 0.16 31.58
C LEU A 94 7.07 -0.01 33.06
N ARG A 95 7.80 0.62 34.00
CA ARG A 95 7.50 0.53 35.44
C ARG A 95 6.12 1.07 35.80
N ARG A 96 5.67 2.14 35.11
CA ARG A 96 4.36 2.75 35.34
C ARG A 96 3.25 1.93 34.68
N ALA A 97 3.53 1.32 33.56
CA ALA A 97 2.54 0.62 32.75
C ALA A 97 2.30 -0.82 33.21
N LEU A 98 3.34 -1.54 33.67
CA LEU A 98 3.23 -2.94 34.10
C LEU A 98 2.43 -3.07 35.41
N ARG A 99 1.14 -3.24 35.26
CA ARG A 99 0.17 -3.49 36.34
C ARG A 99 -0.86 -4.53 35.89
N ALA A 100 -1.63 -5.09 36.83
CA ALA A 100 -2.77 -5.92 36.48
C ALA A 100 -3.73 -5.16 35.56
N GLY A 101 -4.21 -5.83 34.52
CA GLY A 101 -5.11 -5.25 33.54
C GLY A 101 -4.41 -4.48 32.40
N ILE A 102 -3.06 -4.47 32.31
CA ILE A 102 -2.40 -3.98 31.11
C ILE A 102 -2.83 -4.83 29.91
N ARG A 103 -3.20 -4.17 28.82
CA ARG A 103 -3.56 -4.85 27.56
C ARG A 103 -2.33 -5.44 26.89
N ILE A 104 -2.52 -6.58 26.26
CA ILE A 104 -1.54 -7.21 25.39
C ILE A 104 -2.23 -7.65 24.10
N MET A 105 -1.50 -7.60 23.00
CA MET A 105 -1.91 -8.19 21.73
C MET A 105 -0.84 -9.18 21.31
N THR A 106 -1.21 -10.43 21.11
CA THR A 106 -0.32 -11.48 20.64
C THR A 106 -0.61 -11.76 19.18
N ILE A 107 0.38 -11.53 18.32
CA ILE A 107 0.36 -11.93 16.92
C ILE A 107 1.20 -13.20 16.80
N SER A 108 0.62 -14.26 16.30
CA SER A 108 1.28 -15.58 16.25
C SER A 108 1.17 -16.23 14.89
N ASP A 109 2.22 -16.92 14.50
CA ASP A 109 2.19 -17.87 13.41
C ASP A 109 2.65 -19.26 13.85
N ARG A 110 2.18 -20.28 13.14
CA ARG A 110 2.57 -21.68 13.29
C ARG A 110 2.64 -22.32 11.89
N GLY A 111 3.51 -23.29 11.73
CA GLY A 111 3.79 -23.86 10.40
C GLY A 111 4.79 -23.03 9.59
N THR A 112 5.54 -22.16 10.29
CA THR A 112 6.62 -21.36 9.75
C THR A 112 7.97 -21.86 10.29
N ASN A 113 9.07 -21.39 9.71
CA ASN A 113 10.42 -21.75 10.17
C ASN A 113 10.80 -21.16 11.55
N GLY A 114 9.98 -20.23 12.07
CA GLY A 114 10.35 -19.44 13.23
C GLY A 114 11.54 -18.53 12.94
N LEU A 115 12.09 -17.90 13.98
CA LEU A 115 13.24 -17.00 13.85
C LEU A 115 14.53 -17.76 14.13
N GLY A 116 15.03 -18.45 13.09
CA GLY A 116 16.27 -19.23 13.13
C GLY A 116 17.52 -18.40 12.80
N GLY A 117 18.67 -19.10 12.78
CA GLY A 117 19.98 -18.51 12.51
C GLY A 117 20.66 -17.92 13.75
N PRO A 118 21.77 -17.15 13.57
CA PRO A 118 22.53 -16.57 14.66
C PRO A 118 21.69 -15.58 15.47
N THR A 119 22.06 -15.35 16.73
CA THR A 119 21.42 -14.39 17.63
C THR A 119 22.11 -13.03 17.66
N ARG A 120 23.33 -12.95 17.14
CA ARG A 120 24.18 -11.76 17.13
C ARG A 120 24.45 -11.27 15.71
N ALA A 121 24.35 -9.97 15.50
CA ALA A 121 24.40 -9.37 14.16
C ALA A 121 25.77 -9.46 13.46
N HIS A 122 26.87 -9.61 14.21
CA HIS A 122 28.22 -9.74 13.65
C HIS A 122 28.57 -11.18 13.22
N GLU A 123 27.75 -12.16 13.58
CA GLU A 123 27.97 -13.55 13.18
C GLU A 123 27.62 -13.75 11.72
N ILE A 124 28.50 -14.43 10.97
CA ILE A 124 28.28 -14.72 9.56
C ILE A 124 27.32 -15.91 9.46
N PRO A 125 26.13 -15.75 8.88
CA PRO A 125 25.16 -16.83 8.79
C PRO A 125 25.62 -17.89 7.78
N LYS A 126 25.50 -19.16 8.13
CA LYS A 126 25.68 -20.30 7.20
C LYS A 126 24.40 -20.67 6.45
N GLY A 127 23.35 -19.86 6.60
CA GLY A 127 22.02 -20.10 6.04
C GLY A 127 21.05 -18.98 6.40
N ARG A 128 19.95 -19.33 7.04
CA ARG A 128 18.93 -18.35 7.45
C ARG A 128 19.47 -17.43 8.55
N GLN A 129 19.03 -16.17 8.51
CA GLN A 129 19.37 -15.14 9.50
C GLN A 129 18.12 -14.43 10.04
N ASP A 130 17.01 -15.17 10.13
CA ASP A 130 15.69 -14.58 10.42
C ASP A 130 15.66 -13.90 11.79
N PHE A 131 16.35 -14.46 12.81
CA PHE A 131 16.41 -13.86 14.13
C PHE A 131 17.10 -12.50 14.11
N VAL A 132 18.29 -12.42 13.54
CA VAL A 132 19.04 -11.16 13.43
C VAL A 132 18.28 -10.16 12.61
N ALA A 133 17.74 -10.60 11.47
CA ALA A 133 16.96 -9.75 10.58
C ALA A 133 15.70 -9.19 11.27
N PHE A 134 15.03 -9.94 12.14
CA PHE A 134 13.83 -9.50 12.83
C PHE A 134 14.14 -8.68 14.10
N VAL A 135 15.07 -9.13 14.93
CA VAL A 135 15.33 -8.60 16.27
C VAL A 135 16.40 -7.50 16.27
N ARG A 136 17.52 -7.71 15.52
CA ARG A 136 18.68 -6.82 15.58
C ARG A 136 18.65 -5.75 14.50
N ASN A 137 18.38 -6.14 13.26
CA ASN A 137 18.50 -5.32 12.08
C ASN A 137 17.11 -4.80 11.63
N VAL A 138 16.48 -4.01 12.49
CA VAL A 138 15.23 -3.35 12.13
C VAL A 138 15.51 -2.31 11.05
N GLY A 139 14.85 -2.44 9.88
CA GLY A 139 15.04 -1.54 8.73
C GLY A 139 15.97 -2.07 7.63
N GLU A 140 16.59 -3.24 7.78
CA GLU A 140 17.32 -3.89 6.68
C GLU A 140 16.37 -4.70 5.79
N PRO A 141 16.43 -4.55 4.44
CA PRO A 141 15.67 -5.36 3.50
C PRO A 141 15.99 -6.86 3.63
N ARG A 142 15.01 -7.72 3.39
CA ARG A 142 15.25 -9.17 3.25
C ARG A 142 15.61 -9.49 1.80
N ASP A 143 16.67 -10.28 1.62
CA ASP A 143 17.10 -10.79 0.32
C ASP A 143 16.36 -12.12 0.02
N THR A 144 15.02 -12.07 -0.13
CA THR A 144 14.20 -13.24 -0.45
C THR A 144 13.61 -13.12 -1.85
N ARG A 145 14.03 -14.03 -2.75
CA ARG A 145 13.47 -14.20 -4.08
C ARG A 145 11.98 -14.57 -3.96
N LEU A 146 11.08 -13.80 -4.59
CA LEU A 146 9.62 -13.97 -4.56
C LEU A 146 8.96 -13.74 -3.17
N GLY A 147 9.65 -13.10 -2.23
CA GLY A 147 9.07 -12.66 -0.97
C GLY A 147 8.38 -11.29 -1.09
N GLY A 148 7.28 -11.08 -0.36
CA GLY A 148 6.53 -9.83 -0.38
C GLY A 148 7.27 -8.61 0.22
N GLY A 149 8.24 -8.83 1.13
CA GLY A 149 8.90 -7.76 1.91
C GLY A 149 10.13 -7.15 1.25
N THR A 150 10.00 -5.97 0.65
CA THR A 150 11.07 -5.32 -0.12
C THR A 150 11.93 -4.35 0.72
N TYR A 151 11.40 -3.75 1.80
CA TYR A 151 12.01 -2.61 2.49
C TYR A 151 12.45 -2.85 3.93
N GLY A 152 12.12 -4.00 4.55
CA GLY A 152 12.54 -4.33 5.92
C GLY A 152 11.89 -3.48 7.04
N PHE A 153 10.98 -2.59 6.71
CA PHE A 153 10.33 -1.68 7.66
C PHE A 153 9.08 -2.25 8.32
N GLY A 154 8.45 -3.28 7.74
CA GLY A 154 7.23 -3.89 8.25
C GLY A 154 7.32 -4.38 9.70
N LYS A 155 8.54 -4.71 10.16
CA LYS A 155 8.79 -5.12 11.56
C LYS A 155 8.60 -3.98 12.57
N ALA A 156 8.78 -2.72 12.15
CA ALA A 156 8.63 -1.57 13.02
C ALA A 156 7.18 -1.36 13.47
N ILE A 157 6.20 -1.91 12.73
CA ILE A 157 4.78 -1.81 13.07
C ILE A 157 4.46 -2.35 14.47
N PHE A 158 5.11 -3.44 14.91
CA PHE A 158 4.91 -4.00 16.23
C PHE A 158 5.30 -3.02 17.34
N TYR A 159 6.38 -2.25 17.14
CA TYR A 159 6.82 -1.24 18.10
C TYR A 159 5.94 0.02 18.06
N LEU A 160 5.49 0.42 16.88
CA LEU A 160 4.59 1.57 16.70
C LEU A 160 3.22 1.32 17.32
N LEU A 161 2.74 0.08 17.21
CA LEU A 161 1.46 -0.31 17.80
C LEU A 161 1.52 -0.30 19.33
N SER A 162 2.69 -0.56 19.94
CA SER A 162 2.84 -0.48 21.38
C SER A 162 2.93 0.96 21.88
N SER A 163 2.06 1.36 22.81
CA SER A 163 2.15 2.67 23.49
C SER A 163 3.45 2.81 24.30
N LEU A 164 4.09 1.67 24.61
CA LEU A 164 5.35 1.58 25.33
C LEU A 164 6.55 1.32 24.39
N GLY A 165 6.31 1.22 23.08
CA GLY A 165 7.33 0.82 22.12
C GLY A 165 7.96 -0.55 22.40
N THR A 166 7.27 -1.44 23.15
CA THR A 166 7.84 -2.66 23.72
C THR A 166 7.11 -3.90 23.24
N VAL A 167 7.88 -4.91 22.82
CA VAL A 167 7.39 -6.22 22.40
C VAL A 167 8.19 -7.35 23.03
N LEU A 168 7.56 -8.52 23.22
CA LEU A 168 8.24 -9.76 23.53
C LEU A 168 8.15 -10.66 22.30
N VAL A 169 9.27 -11.28 21.94
CA VAL A 169 9.36 -12.21 20.81
C VAL A 169 9.65 -13.61 21.35
N HIS A 170 8.67 -14.50 21.23
CA HIS A 170 8.74 -15.90 21.60
C HIS A 170 8.67 -16.75 20.33
N THR A 171 9.75 -17.45 20.01
CA THR A 171 9.87 -18.21 18.76
C THR A 171 10.44 -19.59 18.99
N ARG A 172 10.01 -20.55 18.19
CA ARG A 172 10.64 -21.86 18.09
C ARG A 172 11.05 -22.11 16.65
N CYS A 173 12.32 -22.42 16.46
CA CYS A 173 12.95 -22.69 15.18
C CYS A 173 13.75 -23.99 15.24
N ARG A 174 14.32 -24.40 14.11
CA ARG A 174 15.35 -25.44 14.09
C ARG A 174 16.73 -24.80 14.09
N ASN A 175 17.59 -25.27 14.99
CA ASN A 175 18.99 -24.85 15.06
C ASN A 175 19.84 -25.45 13.91
N GLU A 176 21.12 -25.14 13.85
CA GLU A 176 22.03 -25.65 12.82
C GLU A 176 22.15 -27.19 12.77
N ARG A 177 21.81 -27.88 13.88
CA ARG A 177 21.81 -29.35 13.99
C ARG A 177 20.47 -29.97 13.56
N GLY A 178 19.45 -29.11 13.33
CA GLY A 178 18.10 -29.55 13.03
C GLY A 178 17.21 -29.75 14.26
N ASP A 179 17.75 -29.58 15.48
CA ASP A 179 16.98 -29.72 16.72
C ASP A 179 16.06 -28.52 16.93
N LEU A 180 14.93 -28.74 17.58
CA LEU A 180 14.01 -27.67 17.97
C LEU A 180 14.62 -26.82 19.09
N GLU A 181 14.59 -25.51 18.88
CA GLU A 181 15.13 -24.54 19.82
C GLU A 181 14.13 -23.41 20.06
N THR A 182 13.69 -23.27 21.32
CA THR A 182 12.82 -22.17 21.75
C THR A 182 13.67 -20.97 22.17
N ARG A 183 13.30 -19.77 21.75
CA ARG A 183 13.95 -18.50 22.08
C ARG A 183 12.93 -17.49 22.58
N LEU A 184 13.32 -16.69 23.58
CA LEU A 184 12.49 -15.61 24.12
C LEU A 184 13.36 -14.38 24.36
N ILE A 185 12.96 -13.23 23.79
CA ILE A 185 13.64 -11.95 23.97
C ILE A 185 12.63 -10.82 24.06
N GLY A 186 12.89 -9.81 24.87
CA GLY A 186 12.15 -8.55 24.86
C GLY A 186 12.92 -7.48 24.08
N CYS A 187 12.19 -6.64 23.36
CA CYS A 187 12.75 -5.55 22.57
C CYS A 187 11.93 -4.29 22.76
N ALA A 188 12.61 -3.13 22.88
CA ALA A 188 11.93 -1.84 22.92
C ALA A 188 12.64 -0.79 22.08
N LEU A 189 11.82 0.05 21.41
CA LEU A 189 12.25 1.24 20.68
C LEU A 189 11.56 2.46 21.29
N TRP A 190 12.35 3.34 21.90
CA TRP A 190 11.87 4.57 22.53
C TRP A 190 12.62 5.79 22.02
N HIS A 191 12.78 6.82 22.85
CA HIS A 191 13.54 8.01 22.50
C HIS A 191 15.00 7.85 22.89
N SER A 192 15.92 8.41 22.11
CA SER A 192 17.33 8.53 22.53
C SER A 192 17.43 9.48 23.74
N TYR A 193 18.36 9.20 24.64
CA TYR A 193 18.48 9.96 25.89
C TYR A 193 19.92 10.04 26.37
N ARG A 194 20.17 10.85 27.39
CA ARG A 194 21.41 10.92 28.15
C ARG A 194 21.15 10.47 29.57
N ASP A 195 22.04 9.65 30.10
CA ASP A 195 22.00 9.20 31.49
C ASP A 195 23.40 8.86 31.96
N ARG A 196 23.58 8.65 33.24
CA ARG A 196 24.84 8.20 33.82
C ARG A 196 24.90 6.68 33.79
N ASP A 197 26.08 6.16 33.41
CA ASP A 197 26.32 4.72 33.50
C ASP A 197 26.59 4.29 34.97
N LEU A 198 26.85 3.00 35.15
CA LEU A 198 27.12 2.41 36.47
C LEU A 198 28.42 2.98 37.11
N GLN A 199 29.30 3.59 36.33
CA GLN A 199 30.52 4.25 36.77
C GLN A 199 30.30 5.72 37.11
N GLY A 200 29.11 6.26 36.80
CA GLY A 200 28.75 7.66 37.03
C GLY A 200 29.08 8.60 35.86
N ASP A 201 29.60 8.07 34.76
CA ASP A 201 29.96 8.85 33.57
C ASP A 201 28.70 9.12 32.72
N GLU A 202 28.60 10.34 32.20
CA GLU A 202 27.52 10.71 31.27
C GLU A 202 27.67 9.99 29.94
N ARG A 203 26.62 9.25 29.55
CA ARG A 203 26.55 8.56 28.26
C ARG A 203 25.28 8.91 27.50
N ARG A 204 25.38 8.79 26.19
CA ARG A 204 24.23 8.90 25.28
C ARG A 204 23.78 7.49 24.90
N TYR A 205 22.44 7.26 24.96
CA TYR A 205 21.79 6.00 24.63
C TYR A 205 20.95 6.16 23.37
N THR A 206 20.87 5.10 22.54
CA THR A 206 20.16 5.12 21.26
C THR A 206 18.64 5.08 21.38
N GLY A 207 18.10 4.76 22.58
CA GLY A 207 16.69 4.46 22.79
C GLY A 207 16.27 3.03 22.37
N ARG A 208 17.26 2.19 22.01
CA ARG A 208 17.05 0.76 21.76
C ARG A 208 17.36 -0.01 23.04
N HIS A 209 16.46 -0.93 23.40
CA HIS A 209 16.59 -1.73 24.60
C HIS A 209 16.30 -3.20 24.29
N TRP A 210 17.01 -4.09 24.95
CA TRP A 210 16.77 -5.52 24.90
C TRP A 210 16.64 -6.11 26.30
N TRP A 211 15.77 -7.11 26.45
CA TRP A 211 15.57 -7.86 27.67
C TRP A 211 15.78 -9.35 27.37
N GLY A 212 16.64 -10.00 28.16
CA GLY A 212 16.99 -11.41 27.97
C GLY A 212 18.16 -11.83 28.85
N ASP A 213 18.99 -12.74 28.35
CA ASP A 213 20.18 -13.24 29.02
C ASP A 213 21.30 -12.19 28.97
N ALA A 214 21.68 -11.69 30.15
CA ALA A 214 22.72 -10.68 30.34
C ALA A 214 24.06 -11.30 30.77
N SER A 215 24.27 -12.58 30.64
CA SER A 215 25.52 -13.24 31.05
C SER A 215 26.70 -12.93 30.14
N GLY A 216 26.44 -12.47 28.91
CA GLY A 216 27.44 -12.06 27.92
C GLY A 216 27.69 -10.56 27.84
N ASP A 217 28.38 -10.15 26.77
CA ASP A 217 28.67 -8.75 26.43
C ASP A 217 27.49 -8.01 25.79
N VAL A 218 26.52 -8.74 25.26
CA VAL A 218 25.24 -8.25 24.73
C VAL A 218 24.11 -9.10 25.30
N ILE A 219 22.89 -8.56 25.28
CA ILE A 219 21.73 -9.36 25.65
C ILE A 219 21.46 -10.40 24.56
N ASP A 220 21.53 -11.65 24.92
CA ASP A 220 21.11 -12.77 24.09
C ASP A 220 19.66 -13.19 24.43
N PRO A 221 18.93 -13.89 23.53
CA PRO A 221 17.64 -14.46 23.89
C PRO A 221 17.82 -15.51 24.98
N LEU A 222 16.85 -15.68 25.83
CA LEU A 222 16.70 -16.92 26.60
C LEU A 222 16.52 -18.08 25.63
N VAL A 223 17.15 -19.22 25.87
CA VAL A 223 17.14 -20.37 24.96
C VAL A 223 16.69 -21.63 25.66
N GLY A 224 15.99 -22.53 24.95
CA GLY A 224 15.57 -23.84 25.41
C GLY A 224 14.71 -23.79 26.68
N ALA A 225 15.07 -24.57 27.69
CA ALA A 225 14.30 -24.69 28.95
C ALA A 225 14.13 -23.35 29.68
N ALA A 226 15.12 -22.45 29.63
CA ALA A 226 15.01 -21.11 30.23
C ALA A 226 13.96 -20.25 29.53
N ALA A 227 13.91 -20.31 28.19
CA ALA A 227 12.90 -19.61 27.40
C ALA A 227 11.49 -20.17 27.68
N GLU A 228 11.33 -21.48 27.70
CA GLU A 228 10.04 -22.16 27.94
C GLU A 228 9.49 -21.88 29.33
N GLU A 229 10.34 -21.97 30.35
CA GLU A 229 9.94 -21.69 31.73
C GLU A 229 9.56 -20.22 31.92
N THR A 230 10.31 -19.31 31.34
CA THR A 230 9.99 -17.87 31.43
C THR A 230 8.73 -17.53 30.64
N ALA A 231 8.54 -18.11 29.45
CA ALA A 231 7.31 -17.96 28.66
C ALA A 231 6.09 -18.48 29.45
N ARG A 232 6.22 -19.62 30.10
CA ARG A 232 5.17 -20.20 30.97
C ARG A 232 4.82 -19.26 32.15
N GLN A 233 5.84 -18.66 32.81
CA GLN A 233 5.61 -17.71 33.91
C GLN A 233 4.92 -16.43 33.45
N LEU A 234 5.15 -16.03 32.20
CA LEU A 234 4.46 -14.92 31.55
C LEU A 234 3.09 -15.30 30.97
N GLY A 235 2.70 -16.59 31.02
CA GLY A 235 1.43 -17.08 30.49
C GLY A 235 1.38 -17.04 28.95
N LEU A 236 2.52 -17.10 28.28
CA LEU A 236 2.57 -17.15 26.82
C LEU A 236 2.17 -18.56 26.33
N THR A 237 1.48 -18.60 25.18
CA THR A 237 1.05 -19.87 24.57
C THR A 237 2.26 -20.73 24.21
N PRO A 238 2.36 -21.98 24.70
CA PRO A 238 3.45 -22.88 24.37
C PRO A 238 3.37 -23.37 22.93
N PHE A 239 4.49 -23.86 22.41
CA PHE A 239 4.53 -24.57 21.13
C PHE A 239 4.18 -26.06 21.34
N GLY A 240 3.50 -26.66 20.36
CA GLY A 240 3.32 -28.10 20.28
C GLY A 240 4.64 -28.85 20.11
N ALA A 241 4.63 -30.20 20.24
CA ALA A 241 5.85 -31.02 20.27
C ALA A 241 6.79 -30.78 19.07
N GLU A 242 6.26 -30.80 17.86
CA GLU A 242 7.04 -30.61 16.61
C GLU A 242 6.77 -29.24 15.96
N GLU A 243 6.09 -28.36 16.63
CA GLU A 243 5.62 -27.10 16.10
C GLU A 243 6.73 -26.05 16.10
N THR A 244 6.87 -25.35 14.97
CA THR A 244 7.73 -24.16 14.83
C THR A 244 6.90 -22.95 14.48
N GLY A 245 7.40 -21.77 14.80
CA GLY A 245 6.71 -20.50 14.56
C GLY A 245 7.17 -19.39 15.46
N THR A 246 6.42 -18.29 15.44
CA THR A 246 6.73 -17.08 16.22
C THR A 246 5.45 -16.54 16.86
N SER A 247 5.58 -15.98 18.06
CA SER A 247 4.58 -15.15 18.72
C SER A 247 5.24 -13.82 19.11
N VAL A 248 4.68 -12.71 18.63
CA VAL A 248 5.07 -11.35 19.03
C VAL A 248 4.00 -10.80 19.94
N VAL A 249 4.36 -10.50 21.19
CA VAL A 249 3.47 -9.92 22.19
C VAL A 249 3.70 -8.43 22.27
N VAL A 250 2.74 -7.65 21.83
CA VAL A 250 2.76 -6.19 21.88
C VAL A 250 2.19 -5.73 23.22
N LEU A 251 2.98 -4.96 23.98
CA LEU A 251 2.57 -4.44 25.27
C LEU A 251 1.79 -3.14 25.09
N ASP A 252 0.64 -3.06 25.75
CA ASP A 252 -0.28 -1.91 25.70
C ASP A 252 -0.55 -1.43 24.27
N PRO A 253 -1.22 -2.25 23.43
CA PRO A 253 -1.46 -1.93 22.03
C PRO A 253 -2.40 -0.73 21.88
N GLN A 254 -2.07 0.15 20.93
CA GLN A 254 -2.95 1.22 20.47
C GLN A 254 -4.00 0.62 19.54
N LEU A 255 -5.28 0.86 19.83
CA LEU A 255 -6.41 0.27 19.12
C LEU A 255 -7.19 1.31 18.29
N ASP A 256 -6.57 2.42 17.91
CA ASP A 256 -7.18 3.51 17.13
C ASP A 256 -8.52 4.02 17.69
N GLY A 257 -8.57 4.13 19.03
CA GLY A 257 -9.77 4.57 19.75
C GLY A 257 -10.88 3.52 19.85
N LEU A 258 -10.68 2.30 19.35
CA LEU A 258 -11.64 1.21 19.47
C LEU A 258 -11.54 0.55 20.85
N GLU A 259 -12.69 0.05 21.34
CA GLU A 259 -12.71 -0.89 22.45
C GLU A 259 -12.12 -2.25 21.99
N PRO A 260 -11.54 -3.08 22.90
CA PRO A 260 -10.87 -4.33 22.51
C PRO A 260 -11.72 -5.27 21.66
N LYS A 261 -13.02 -5.39 21.95
CA LYS A 261 -13.95 -6.24 21.18
C LYS A 261 -14.25 -5.66 19.79
N GLU A 262 -14.35 -4.34 19.69
CA GLU A 262 -14.52 -3.65 18.41
C GLU A 262 -13.26 -3.80 17.56
N ALA A 263 -12.08 -3.65 18.17
CA ALA A 263 -10.81 -3.88 17.51
C ALA A 263 -10.66 -5.32 17.02
N ALA A 264 -11.06 -6.31 17.82
CA ALA A 264 -11.05 -7.73 17.40
C ALA A 264 -11.99 -7.98 16.21
N ALA A 265 -13.20 -7.43 16.25
CA ALA A 265 -14.13 -7.53 15.13
C ALA A 265 -13.56 -6.86 13.86
N TYR A 266 -12.95 -5.68 14.00
CA TYR A 266 -12.31 -4.97 12.91
C TYR A 266 -11.10 -5.73 12.34
N LEU A 267 -10.26 -6.32 13.19
CA LEU A 267 -9.14 -7.15 12.75
C LEU A 267 -9.60 -8.39 11.97
N ALA A 268 -10.71 -9.03 12.38
CA ALA A 268 -11.28 -10.16 11.66
C ALA A 268 -11.75 -9.76 10.25
N GLU A 269 -12.42 -8.63 10.12
CA GLU A 269 -12.81 -8.07 8.81
C GLU A 269 -11.59 -7.68 7.97
N THR A 270 -10.59 -7.06 8.57
CA THR A 270 -9.34 -6.67 7.90
C THR A 270 -8.60 -7.88 7.34
N VAL A 271 -8.54 -8.99 8.11
CA VAL A 271 -8.00 -10.27 7.64
C VAL A 271 -8.75 -10.74 6.40
N ALA A 272 -10.09 -10.72 6.44
CA ALA A 272 -10.90 -11.15 5.30
C ALA A 272 -10.63 -10.28 4.06
N TRP A 273 -10.60 -8.96 4.18
CA TRP A 273 -10.39 -8.07 3.04
C TRP A 273 -8.98 -8.15 2.42
N HIS A 274 -7.94 -8.34 3.21
CA HIS A 274 -6.57 -8.33 2.70
C HIS A 274 -5.99 -9.71 2.40
N LEU A 275 -6.51 -10.75 3.04
CA LEU A 275 -5.90 -12.09 3.02
C LEU A 275 -6.83 -13.18 2.47
N TRP A 276 -8.02 -12.83 1.96
CA TRP A 276 -8.98 -13.80 1.43
C TRP A 276 -8.40 -14.78 0.40
N PRO A 277 -7.42 -14.44 -0.46
CA PRO A 277 -6.89 -15.42 -1.42
C PRO A 277 -6.22 -16.61 -0.71
N LYS A 278 -5.64 -16.38 0.47
CA LYS A 278 -5.00 -17.41 1.29
C LYS A 278 -5.99 -18.31 2.03
N MET A 279 -7.25 -17.89 2.13
CA MET A 279 -8.33 -18.65 2.76
C MET A 279 -9.00 -19.61 1.77
N LEU A 280 -8.77 -19.45 0.47
CA LEU A 280 -9.40 -20.29 -0.55
C LEU A 280 -8.83 -21.70 -0.54
N GLU A 281 -9.72 -22.67 -0.75
CA GLU A 281 -9.35 -24.08 -0.86
C GLU A 281 -8.55 -24.33 -2.14
N ARG A 282 -7.48 -25.06 -2.01
CA ARG A 282 -6.67 -25.61 -3.09
C ARG A 282 -7.29 -26.88 -3.64
N ALA A 283 -6.71 -27.45 -4.70
CA ALA A 283 -7.16 -28.70 -5.31
C ALA A 283 -7.15 -29.89 -4.34
N ASP A 284 -6.31 -29.85 -3.31
CA ASP A 284 -6.20 -30.87 -2.25
C ASP A 284 -7.19 -30.67 -1.07
N GLY A 285 -8.04 -29.64 -1.15
CA GLY A 285 -8.99 -29.29 -0.09
C GLY A 285 -8.38 -28.49 1.07
N SER A 286 -7.08 -28.21 1.05
CA SER A 286 -6.41 -27.37 2.07
C SER A 286 -6.47 -25.91 1.70
N SER A 287 -6.41 -25.00 2.69
CA SER A 287 -6.15 -23.58 2.47
C SER A 287 -4.66 -23.28 2.64
N ALA A 288 -4.20 -22.17 2.04
CA ALA A 288 -2.81 -21.74 2.20
C ALA A 288 -2.51 -21.26 3.62
N MET A 289 -3.45 -20.53 4.21
CA MET A 289 -3.39 -20.05 5.59
C MET A 289 -4.73 -20.24 6.29
N GLN A 290 -4.67 -20.38 7.60
CA GLN A 290 -5.82 -20.36 8.51
C GLN A 290 -5.67 -19.19 9.46
N PHE A 291 -6.76 -18.49 9.69
CA PHE A 291 -6.78 -17.26 10.47
C PHE A 291 -7.67 -17.42 11.70
N SER A 292 -7.22 -16.87 12.83
CA SER A 292 -8.00 -16.77 14.05
C SER A 292 -7.83 -15.38 14.68
N VAL A 293 -8.94 -14.81 15.16
CA VAL A 293 -8.93 -13.58 15.95
C VAL A 293 -9.70 -13.85 17.22
N THR A 294 -9.05 -13.61 18.36
CA THR A 294 -9.66 -13.81 19.68
C THR A 294 -9.52 -12.55 20.52
N CYS A 295 -10.45 -12.35 21.44
CA CYS A 295 -10.39 -11.31 22.45
C CYS A 295 -10.91 -11.84 23.78
N GLU A 296 -10.06 -11.83 24.80
CA GLU A 296 -10.39 -12.35 26.14
C GLU A 296 -10.94 -13.80 26.10
N GLY A 297 -10.36 -14.65 25.26
CA GLY A 297 -10.77 -16.03 25.08
C GLY A 297 -12.07 -16.23 24.28
N ARG A 298 -12.64 -15.16 23.71
CA ARG A 298 -13.80 -15.23 22.82
C ARG A 298 -13.34 -15.14 21.37
N ASP A 299 -13.85 -16.02 20.52
CA ASP A 299 -13.59 -16.00 19.09
C ASP A 299 -14.35 -14.87 18.38
N PHE A 300 -13.66 -14.21 17.46
CA PHE A 300 -14.20 -13.27 16.48
C PHE A 300 -13.98 -13.89 15.10
N PRO A 301 -15.01 -14.55 14.53
CA PRO A 301 -14.82 -15.31 13.30
C PRO A 301 -14.44 -14.40 12.14
N VAL A 302 -13.40 -14.77 11.43
CA VAL A 302 -13.00 -14.12 10.17
C VAL A 302 -14.06 -14.46 9.12
N PRO A 303 -14.66 -13.47 8.44
CA PRO A 303 -15.69 -13.72 7.42
C PRO A 303 -15.18 -14.65 6.30
N ASP A 304 -15.98 -15.66 5.95
CA ASP A 304 -15.67 -16.54 4.82
C ASP A 304 -15.87 -15.76 3.50
N PRO A 305 -14.81 -15.53 2.72
CA PRO A 305 -14.91 -14.74 1.51
C PRO A 305 -15.80 -15.36 0.43
N ARG A 306 -16.06 -16.68 0.50
CA ARG A 306 -16.93 -17.41 -0.45
C ARG A 306 -18.40 -17.06 -0.28
N THR A 307 -18.81 -16.69 0.92
CA THR A 307 -20.22 -16.45 1.29
C THR A 307 -20.50 -15.01 1.69
N THR A 308 -19.46 -14.25 2.03
CA THR A 308 -19.61 -12.85 2.48
C THR A 308 -19.65 -11.89 1.30
N SER A 309 -20.76 -11.16 1.15
CA SER A 309 -20.86 -10.07 0.17
C SER A 309 -20.14 -8.82 0.71
N PRO A 310 -19.37 -8.08 -0.15
CA PRO A 310 -19.15 -8.31 -1.56
C PRO A 310 -17.88 -9.13 -1.89
N LEU A 311 -17.18 -9.69 -0.91
CA LEU A 311 -15.93 -10.46 -1.11
C LEU A 311 -16.11 -11.65 -2.05
N ASN A 312 -17.30 -12.26 -2.04
CA ASN A 312 -17.64 -13.40 -2.89
C ASN A 312 -17.53 -13.08 -4.40
N LEU A 313 -17.70 -11.81 -4.82
CA LEU A 313 -17.46 -11.43 -6.21
C LEU A 313 -15.98 -11.51 -6.59
N PHE A 314 -15.08 -11.11 -5.68
CA PHE A 314 -13.65 -11.26 -5.91
C PHE A 314 -13.24 -12.73 -5.98
N VAL A 315 -13.86 -13.59 -5.16
CA VAL A 315 -13.63 -15.05 -5.21
C VAL A 315 -14.06 -15.61 -6.57
N ASP A 316 -15.22 -15.18 -7.11
CA ASP A 316 -15.67 -15.61 -8.43
C ASP A 316 -14.73 -15.11 -9.54
N ALA A 317 -14.27 -13.86 -9.46
CA ALA A 317 -13.27 -13.32 -10.39
C ALA A 317 -11.92 -14.06 -10.29
N TYR A 318 -11.49 -14.45 -9.09
CA TYR A 318 -10.29 -15.26 -8.88
C TYR A 318 -10.43 -16.66 -9.48
N ARG A 319 -11.61 -17.28 -9.38
CA ARG A 319 -11.87 -18.58 -10.03
C ARG A 319 -11.73 -18.49 -11.53
N GLN A 320 -12.22 -17.44 -12.17
CA GLN A 320 -11.97 -17.20 -13.60
C GLN A 320 -10.48 -17.02 -13.90
N LEU A 321 -9.76 -16.27 -13.07
CA LEU A 321 -8.34 -16.02 -13.26
C LEU A 321 -7.51 -17.32 -13.29
N VAL A 322 -7.84 -18.31 -12.46
CA VAL A 322 -7.10 -19.58 -12.38
C VAL A 322 -7.55 -20.62 -13.39
N THR A 323 -8.64 -20.39 -14.12
CA THR A 323 -9.14 -21.23 -15.21
C THR A 323 -8.76 -20.64 -16.58
N ASP A 324 -9.12 -21.34 -17.67
CA ASP A 324 -8.90 -20.84 -19.03
C ASP A 324 -9.77 -19.61 -19.39
N GLU A 325 -10.75 -19.27 -18.57
CA GLU A 325 -11.58 -18.07 -18.73
C GLU A 325 -10.83 -16.77 -18.40
N GLY A 326 -9.71 -16.87 -17.68
CA GLY A 326 -8.89 -15.72 -17.31
C GLY A 326 -8.20 -15.08 -18.51
N ARG A 327 -8.30 -13.75 -18.63
CA ARG A 327 -7.67 -12.96 -19.70
C ARG A 327 -6.21 -12.70 -19.39
N THR A 328 -5.29 -13.02 -20.32
CA THR A 328 -3.89 -12.61 -20.23
C THR A 328 -3.73 -11.15 -20.64
N LEU A 329 -3.11 -10.35 -19.78
CA LEU A 329 -2.75 -8.96 -20.07
C LEU A 329 -1.28 -8.88 -20.50
N SER A 330 -1.02 -8.21 -21.63
CA SER A 330 0.33 -8.11 -22.20
C SER A 330 0.67 -6.68 -22.61
N CYS A 331 1.95 -6.34 -22.47
CA CYS A 331 2.56 -5.17 -23.11
C CYS A 331 3.05 -5.56 -24.51
N GLN A 332 2.85 -4.69 -25.50
CA GLN A 332 3.22 -4.95 -26.88
C GLN A 332 4.62 -4.41 -27.23
N LYS A 333 5.10 -3.39 -26.54
CA LYS A 333 6.40 -2.76 -26.78
C LYS A 333 7.06 -2.33 -25.45
N PRO A 334 8.02 -3.14 -24.95
CA PRO A 334 8.42 -4.47 -25.43
C PRO A 334 7.37 -5.54 -25.16
N ILE A 335 7.40 -6.64 -25.93
CA ILE A 335 6.46 -7.76 -25.72
C ILE A 335 6.76 -8.40 -24.37
N ARG A 336 5.76 -8.40 -23.49
CA ARG A 336 5.86 -8.99 -22.16
C ARG A 336 4.46 -9.35 -21.65
N GLU A 337 4.31 -10.56 -21.13
CA GLU A 337 3.13 -10.94 -20.36
C GLU A 337 3.21 -10.28 -18.97
N LEU A 338 2.18 -9.52 -18.61
CA LEU A 338 2.13 -8.76 -17.36
C LEU A 338 1.46 -9.55 -16.25
N GLY A 339 0.41 -10.29 -16.58
CA GLY A 339 -0.37 -11.06 -15.62
C GLY A 339 -1.68 -11.54 -16.22
N ARG A 340 -2.52 -12.14 -15.37
CA ARG A 340 -3.86 -12.61 -15.72
C ARG A 340 -4.93 -11.83 -14.97
N LEU A 341 -6.07 -11.64 -15.62
CA LEU A 341 -7.25 -10.93 -15.11
C LEU A 341 -8.47 -11.83 -15.18
N GLY A 342 -9.15 -12.01 -14.04
CA GLY A 342 -10.53 -12.46 -13.98
C GLY A 342 -11.44 -11.28 -13.69
N LEU A 343 -12.64 -11.23 -14.29
CA LEU A 343 -13.54 -10.10 -14.18
C LEU A 343 -15.00 -10.57 -14.25
N VAL A 344 -15.77 -10.30 -13.19
CA VAL A 344 -17.16 -10.76 -13.03
C VAL A 344 -18.06 -9.58 -12.75
N GLN A 345 -19.23 -9.57 -13.40
CA GLN A 345 -20.30 -8.59 -13.15
C GLN A 345 -21.57 -9.31 -12.71
N ARG A 346 -22.18 -8.85 -11.62
CA ARG A 346 -23.46 -9.40 -11.12
C ARG A 346 -24.34 -8.33 -10.48
N PRO A 347 -25.66 -8.53 -10.46
CA PRO A 347 -26.53 -7.80 -9.57
C PRO A 347 -26.19 -8.12 -8.11
N VAL A 348 -26.03 -7.11 -7.28
CA VAL A 348 -25.78 -7.25 -5.84
C VAL A 348 -26.80 -6.41 -5.09
N ILE A 349 -27.46 -7.04 -4.13
CA ILE A 349 -28.33 -6.31 -3.19
C ILE A 349 -27.41 -5.72 -2.11
N PRO A 350 -27.36 -4.40 -1.95
CA PRO A 350 -26.58 -3.78 -0.90
C PRO A 350 -27.09 -4.24 0.47
N LEU A 351 -26.25 -4.90 1.25
CA LEU A 351 -26.49 -5.21 2.64
C LEU A 351 -25.86 -4.12 3.50
N GLU A 352 -26.52 -3.75 4.59
CA GLU A 352 -25.89 -2.85 5.56
C GLU A 352 -24.76 -3.59 6.29
N PRO A 353 -23.50 -3.15 6.12
CA PRO A 353 -22.37 -3.79 6.78
C PRO A 353 -22.36 -3.50 8.28
N SER A 354 -21.78 -4.41 9.06
CA SER A 354 -21.50 -4.14 10.47
C SER A 354 -20.56 -2.93 10.60
N PRO A 355 -20.48 -2.26 11.76
CA PRO A 355 -19.52 -1.16 11.95
C PRO A 355 -18.07 -1.56 11.65
N ALA A 356 -17.67 -2.76 12.02
CA ALA A 356 -16.34 -3.31 11.74
C ALA A 356 -16.12 -3.53 10.23
N ALA A 357 -17.10 -4.15 9.54
CA ALA A 357 -17.05 -4.37 8.11
C ALA A 357 -17.01 -3.04 7.33
N ARG A 358 -17.81 -2.05 7.76
CA ARG A 358 -17.83 -0.71 7.14
C ARG A 358 -16.45 -0.06 7.23
N ARG A 359 -15.82 -0.07 8.42
CA ARG A 359 -14.48 0.48 8.60
C ARG A 359 -13.45 -0.24 7.73
N ALA A 360 -13.50 -1.57 7.63
CA ALA A 360 -12.60 -2.34 6.77
C ALA A 360 -12.82 -2.03 5.27
N MET A 361 -14.06 -1.84 4.85
CA MET A 361 -14.39 -1.44 3.48
C MET A 361 -13.89 -0.02 3.16
N GLU A 362 -14.03 0.92 4.09
CA GLU A 362 -13.49 2.29 3.95
C GLU A 362 -11.96 2.28 3.74
N MET A 363 -11.22 1.43 4.47
CA MET A 363 -9.77 1.30 4.29
C MET A 363 -9.36 0.79 2.91
N VAL A 364 -10.20 0.03 2.24
CA VAL A 364 -9.97 -0.45 0.87
C VAL A 364 -10.75 0.36 -0.17
N GLN A 365 -11.31 1.50 0.23
CA GLN A 365 -12.05 2.44 -0.61
C GLN A 365 -13.26 1.81 -1.34
N VAL A 366 -13.86 0.77 -0.75
CA VAL A 366 -15.07 0.13 -1.25
C VAL A 366 -16.28 0.71 -0.55
N GLU A 367 -17.13 1.39 -1.30
CA GLU A 367 -18.36 1.98 -0.81
C GLU A 367 -19.58 1.06 -1.10
N ARG A 368 -20.74 1.65 -1.40
CA ARG A 368 -22.01 0.92 -1.59
C ARG A 368 -22.03 0.01 -2.81
N SER A 369 -21.41 0.43 -3.92
CA SER A 369 -21.33 -0.36 -5.14
C SER A 369 -19.90 -0.83 -5.39
N LEU A 370 -19.73 -2.12 -5.64
CA LEU A 370 -18.43 -2.67 -5.95
C LEU A 370 -18.08 -2.45 -7.42
N HIS A 371 -16.96 -1.76 -7.67
CA HIS A 371 -16.44 -1.50 -9.01
C HIS A 371 -14.89 -1.54 -9.00
N HIS A 372 -14.32 -2.56 -8.33
CA HIS A 372 -12.90 -2.61 -8.02
C HIS A 372 -12.22 -3.84 -8.61
N VAL A 373 -10.91 -3.71 -8.87
CA VAL A 373 -10.04 -4.82 -9.24
C VAL A 373 -8.99 -5.01 -8.13
N ALA A 374 -9.02 -6.17 -7.48
CA ALA A 374 -7.97 -6.55 -6.52
C ALA A 374 -6.66 -6.83 -7.27
N LEU A 375 -5.60 -6.12 -6.93
CA LEU A 375 -4.29 -6.27 -7.53
C LEU A 375 -3.41 -7.15 -6.64
N MET A 376 -2.75 -8.15 -7.23
CA MET A 376 -1.93 -9.11 -6.51
C MET A 376 -0.61 -9.37 -7.24
N ARG A 377 0.42 -9.62 -6.44
CA ARG A 377 1.66 -10.25 -6.90
C ARG A 377 1.51 -11.79 -6.89
N PRO A 378 2.51 -12.55 -7.39
CA PRO A 378 2.47 -14.01 -7.34
C PRO A 378 2.29 -14.61 -5.94
N ALA A 379 2.69 -13.88 -4.90
CA ALA A 379 2.46 -14.25 -3.50
C ALA A 379 0.98 -14.35 -3.12
N GLU A 380 0.05 -13.84 -3.96
CA GLU A 380 -1.41 -13.88 -3.73
C GLU A 380 -1.84 -13.24 -2.41
N LEU A 381 -1.24 -12.11 -2.09
CA LEU A 381 -1.69 -11.17 -1.09
C LEU A 381 -2.25 -9.95 -1.81
N VAL A 382 -3.36 -9.40 -1.33
CA VAL A 382 -3.96 -8.22 -1.97
C VAL A 382 -3.10 -7.00 -1.67
N VAL A 383 -2.54 -6.40 -2.71
CA VAL A 383 -1.77 -5.14 -2.60
C VAL A 383 -2.73 -3.99 -2.43
N THR A 384 -3.70 -3.85 -3.33
CA THR A 384 -4.71 -2.80 -3.30
C THR A 384 -5.95 -3.20 -4.09
N TYR A 385 -7.05 -2.48 -3.87
CA TYR A 385 -8.27 -2.56 -4.65
C TYR A 385 -8.32 -1.32 -5.56
N TRP A 386 -7.93 -1.50 -6.83
CA TRP A 386 -7.96 -0.42 -7.80
C TRP A 386 -9.39 -0.09 -8.21
N PRO A 387 -9.88 1.15 -7.97
CA PRO A 387 -11.21 1.54 -8.37
C PRO A 387 -11.26 1.69 -9.89
N GLY A 388 -12.16 0.96 -10.50
CA GLY A 388 -12.47 1.11 -11.91
C GLY A 388 -13.63 2.10 -12.12
N ARG A 389 -14.22 2.07 -13.32
CA ARG A 389 -15.36 2.93 -13.63
C ARG A 389 -16.63 2.42 -12.94
N GLU A 390 -17.43 3.31 -12.37
CA GLU A 390 -18.73 2.98 -11.80
C GLU A 390 -19.70 2.44 -12.85
N THR A 391 -20.61 1.55 -12.41
CA THR A 391 -21.55 0.86 -13.30
C THR A 391 -22.71 1.73 -13.76
N GLY A 392 -22.93 2.88 -13.14
CA GLY A 392 -24.10 3.74 -13.40
C GLY A 392 -25.44 3.16 -12.95
N ALA A 393 -25.47 1.96 -12.35
CA ALA A 393 -26.65 1.31 -11.81
C ALA A 393 -26.37 0.81 -10.39
N GLU A 394 -27.11 1.29 -9.41
CA GLU A 394 -26.87 1.01 -7.97
C GLU A 394 -26.87 -0.48 -7.62
N LEU A 395 -27.65 -1.29 -8.33
CA LEU A 395 -27.74 -2.73 -8.07
C LEU A 395 -26.77 -3.58 -8.88
N LEU A 396 -25.96 -2.98 -9.74
CA LEU A 396 -25.02 -3.70 -10.58
C LEU A 396 -23.60 -3.45 -10.08
N SER A 397 -22.94 -4.52 -9.68
CA SER A 397 -21.55 -4.47 -9.22
C SER A 397 -20.66 -5.34 -10.10
N TYR A 398 -19.38 -5.01 -10.20
CA TYR A 398 -18.38 -5.91 -10.74
C TYR A 398 -17.17 -5.98 -9.82
N ALA A 399 -16.50 -7.12 -9.88
CA ALA A 399 -15.21 -7.33 -9.24
C ALA A 399 -14.22 -7.90 -10.24
N GLY A 400 -12.98 -7.47 -10.13
CA GLY A 400 -11.88 -8.05 -10.87
C GLY A 400 -10.77 -8.52 -9.94
N VAL A 401 -9.96 -9.46 -10.42
CA VAL A 401 -8.72 -9.88 -9.78
C VAL A 401 -7.63 -9.93 -10.84
N PHE A 402 -6.59 -9.14 -10.64
CA PHE A 402 -5.38 -9.20 -11.45
C PHE A 402 -4.24 -9.80 -10.63
N ARG A 403 -3.59 -10.82 -11.18
CA ARG A 403 -2.38 -11.42 -10.59
C ARG A 403 -1.23 -11.33 -11.59
N ALA A 404 -0.15 -10.70 -11.14
CA ALA A 404 1.09 -10.60 -11.91
C ALA A 404 1.71 -11.98 -12.19
N THR A 405 2.49 -12.10 -13.28
CA THR A 405 3.33 -13.29 -13.51
C THR A 405 4.56 -13.27 -12.62
N ASP A 406 5.16 -14.46 -12.38
CA ASP A 406 6.39 -14.58 -11.60
C ASP A 406 7.55 -13.77 -12.20
N GLN A 407 7.57 -13.62 -13.53
CA GLN A 407 8.58 -12.85 -14.24
C GLN A 407 8.47 -11.33 -13.99
N MET A 408 7.28 -10.89 -13.60
CA MET A 408 6.99 -9.48 -13.32
C MET A 408 7.03 -9.12 -11.84
N ASP A 409 7.26 -10.10 -10.95
CA ASP A 409 7.20 -9.90 -9.51
C ASP A 409 8.14 -8.79 -9.02
N ALA A 410 9.39 -8.79 -9.48
CA ALA A 410 10.39 -7.77 -9.12
C ALA A 410 9.95 -6.35 -9.56
N THR A 411 9.40 -6.21 -10.78
CA THR A 411 8.93 -4.94 -11.32
C THR A 411 7.78 -4.36 -10.48
N TYR A 412 6.80 -5.20 -10.11
CA TYR A 412 5.69 -4.73 -9.26
C TYR A 412 6.13 -4.47 -7.82
N ALA A 413 7.05 -5.27 -7.28
CA ALA A 413 7.63 -5.04 -5.96
C ALA A 413 8.34 -3.68 -5.87
N GLU A 414 9.09 -3.29 -6.91
CA GLU A 414 9.76 -1.99 -6.98
C GLU A 414 8.78 -0.82 -7.15
N ALA A 415 7.61 -1.08 -7.75
CA ALA A 415 6.53 -0.10 -7.86
C ALA A 415 5.81 0.17 -6.54
N GLU A 416 5.92 -0.73 -5.56
CA GLU A 416 5.26 -0.59 -4.25
C GLU A 416 5.95 0.46 -3.37
N PRO A 417 5.20 1.28 -2.62
CA PRO A 417 5.74 2.06 -1.52
C PRO A 417 6.16 1.15 -0.35
N PRO A 418 6.85 1.66 0.67
CA PRO A 418 7.20 0.88 1.86
C PRO A 418 6.03 0.24 2.62
N THR A 419 4.82 0.74 2.42
CA THR A 419 3.55 0.25 2.99
C THR A 419 2.88 -0.86 2.17
N HIS A 420 3.45 -1.20 1.01
CA HIS A 420 2.97 -2.25 0.09
C HIS A 420 1.48 -2.14 -0.30
N ASP A 421 0.93 -0.93 -0.36
CA ASP A 421 -0.50 -0.63 -0.52
C ASP A 421 -0.89 -0.05 -1.88
N ALA A 422 0.05 0.12 -2.80
CA ALA A 422 -0.20 0.65 -4.14
C ALA A 422 0.88 0.23 -5.14
N TRP A 423 0.59 0.38 -6.44
CA TRP A 423 1.62 0.32 -7.50
C TRP A 423 1.78 1.68 -8.15
N ASN A 424 2.92 2.32 -7.91
CA ASN A 424 3.22 3.64 -8.45
C ASN A 424 4.25 3.55 -9.58
N HIS A 425 3.80 3.65 -10.83
CA HIS A 425 4.66 3.59 -12.01
C HIS A 425 5.62 4.79 -12.13
N HIS A 426 5.38 5.90 -11.43
CA HIS A 426 6.27 7.07 -11.47
C HIS A 426 7.59 6.84 -10.73
N ARG A 427 7.64 5.85 -9.83
CA ARG A 427 8.86 5.46 -9.11
C ARG A 427 9.84 4.66 -9.98
N LEU A 428 9.35 4.12 -11.09
CA LEU A 428 10.10 3.25 -11.98
C LEU A 428 10.67 4.00 -13.17
N GLU A 429 11.72 3.45 -13.75
CA GLU A 429 12.35 3.95 -14.96
C GLU A 429 12.25 2.93 -16.13
N GLY A 430 12.52 3.39 -17.35
CA GLY A 430 12.66 2.52 -18.51
C GLY A 430 11.42 1.68 -18.84
N HIS A 431 11.65 0.38 -19.06
CA HIS A 431 10.60 -0.56 -19.44
C HIS A 431 9.67 -0.92 -18.29
N ASP A 432 10.17 -0.96 -17.06
CA ASP A 432 9.39 -1.31 -15.86
C ASP A 432 8.27 -0.31 -15.63
N ARG A 433 8.57 0.99 -15.79
CA ARG A 433 7.55 2.04 -15.79
C ARG A 433 6.49 1.80 -16.86
N THR A 434 6.90 1.38 -18.08
CA THR A 434 5.98 1.10 -19.17
C THR A 434 5.09 -0.09 -18.85
N PHE A 435 5.62 -1.15 -18.26
CA PHE A 435 4.88 -2.34 -17.89
C PHE A 435 3.78 -2.02 -16.88
N VAL A 436 4.12 -1.38 -15.76
CA VAL A 436 3.12 -1.05 -14.72
C VAL A 436 2.05 -0.10 -15.25
N ARG A 437 2.44 0.95 -16.01
CA ARG A 437 1.47 1.86 -16.66
C ARG A 437 0.55 1.11 -17.63
N THR A 438 1.11 0.21 -18.45
CA THR A 438 0.33 -0.58 -19.42
C THR A 438 -0.67 -1.49 -18.71
N THR A 439 -0.33 -2.03 -17.54
CA THR A 439 -1.27 -2.83 -16.75
C THR A 439 -2.52 -2.04 -16.43
N PHE A 440 -2.41 -0.83 -15.88
CA PHE A 440 -3.58 0.01 -15.60
C PHE A 440 -4.37 0.37 -16.86
N THR A 441 -3.69 0.63 -17.97
CA THR A 441 -4.36 0.87 -19.26
C THR A 441 -5.19 -0.35 -19.68
N ARG A 442 -4.61 -1.56 -19.59
CA ARG A 442 -5.30 -2.81 -19.95
C ARG A 442 -6.42 -3.17 -18.99
N LEU A 443 -6.27 -2.88 -17.71
CA LEU A 443 -7.35 -3.02 -16.73
C LEU A 443 -8.53 -2.11 -17.07
N LYS A 444 -8.27 -0.84 -17.37
CA LYS A 444 -9.29 0.11 -17.81
C LYS A 444 -10.02 -0.37 -19.07
N GLU A 445 -9.27 -0.77 -20.11
CA GLU A 445 -9.84 -1.32 -21.34
C GLU A 445 -10.75 -2.53 -21.07
N ALA A 446 -10.32 -3.45 -20.21
CA ALA A 446 -11.09 -4.64 -19.87
C ALA A 446 -12.38 -4.31 -19.10
N VAL A 447 -12.33 -3.33 -18.19
CA VAL A 447 -13.53 -2.84 -17.48
C VAL A 447 -14.48 -2.12 -18.42
N ASP A 448 -13.98 -1.25 -19.30
CA ASP A 448 -14.80 -0.55 -20.29
C ASP A 448 -15.50 -1.54 -21.25
N GLU A 449 -14.80 -2.61 -21.65
CA GLU A 449 -15.37 -3.70 -22.45
C GLU A 449 -16.47 -4.46 -21.68
N LEU A 450 -16.22 -4.82 -20.39
CA LEU A 450 -17.22 -5.47 -19.53
C LEU A 450 -18.49 -4.63 -19.41
N LEU A 451 -18.35 -3.31 -19.24
CA LEU A 451 -19.46 -2.38 -19.12
C LEU A 451 -20.09 -2.02 -20.48
N GLN A 452 -19.60 -2.57 -21.59
CA GLN A 452 -20.04 -2.27 -22.96
C GLN A 452 -19.90 -0.78 -23.33
N LEU A 453 -18.96 -0.07 -22.72
CA LEU A 453 -18.70 1.34 -22.97
C LEU A 453 -17.68 1.54 -24.11
N GLY A 454 -16.95 0.50 -24.51
CA GLY A 454 -16.03 0.47 -25.66
C GLY A 454 -16.75 0.21 -27.00
N GLY A 455 -18.03 0.49 -27.08
CA GLY A 455 -18.85 0.35 -28.28
C GLY A 455 -18.64 1.49 -29.25
N THR A 456 -17.79 1.24 -30.21
CA THR A 456 -18.09 1.37 -31.62
C THR A 456 -18.14 2.76 -32.23
N SER A 457 -17.04 3.09 -32.78
CA SER A 457 -17.03 3.63 -34.15
C SER A 457 -17.13 2.47 -35.17
N ARG A 458 -18.28 1.81 -35.22
CA ARG A 458 -18.74 1.06 -36.40
C ARG A 458 -20.22 1.34 -36.59
N GLU A 459 -20.50 1.96 -37.69
CA GLU A 459 -21.82 2.38 -38.16
C GLU A 459 -22.88 1.28 -37.99
N GLY A 460 -24.00 1.66 -37.36
CA GLY A 460 -25.28 0.99 -37.47
C GLY A 460 -25.67 0.05 -36.32
N SER A 461 -26.01 0.57 -35.17
CA SER A 461 -27.15 0.17 -34.33
C SER A 461 -27.05 0.68 -32.89
N ALA A 462 -27.45 1.94 -32.67
CA ALA A 462 -27.64 2.52 -31.33
C ALA A 462 -28.86 1.93 -30.58
N ASN A 463 -29.55 0.96 -31.17
CA ASN A 463 -30.83 0.44 -30.62
C ASN A 463 -30.76 -0.97 -30.01
N VAL A 464 -29.59 -1.61 -29.94
CA VAL A 464 -29.49 -3.01 -29.46
C VAL A 464 -29.14 -3.10 -27.97
N ALA A 465 -28.47 -2.13 -27.41
CA ALA A 465 -27.96 -2.20 -26.02
C ALA A 465 -29.09 -2.16 -24.96
N LEU A 466 -30.10 -1.33 -25.13
CA LEU A 466 -31.23 -1.27 -24.18
C LEU A 466 -32.16 -2.50 -24.28
N GLY A 467 -32.34 -3.07 -25.47
CA GLY A 467 -33.15 -4.28 -25.70
C GLY A 467 -32.52 -5.54 -25.09
N ALA A 468 -31.21 -5.69 -25.16
CA ALA A 468 -30.51 -6.85 -24.61
C ALA A 468 -30.49 -6.82 -23.06
N ALA A 469 -30.32 -5.66 -22.44
CA ALA A 469 -30.42 -5.49 -21.00
C ALA A 469 -31.86 -5.77 -20.52
N SER A 470 -32.89 -5.21 -21.20
CA SER A 470 -34.29 -5.44 -20.91
C SER A 470 -34.72 -6.91 -21.06
N ALA A 471 -34.20 -7.62 -22.08
CA ALA A 471 -34.50 -9.03 -22.27
C ALA A 471 -33.84 -9.94 -21.20
N ARG A 472 -32.69 -9.57 -20.63
CA ARG A 472 -32.04 -10.30 -19.52
C ARG A 472 -32.73 -10.08 -18.17
N PHE A 473 -33.35 -8.93 -17.96
CA PHE A 473 -34.08 -8.60 -16.73
C PHE A 473 -35.58 -8.94 -16.77
N SER A 474 -36.14 -9.19 -17.94
CA SER A 474 -37.55 -9.56 -18.14
C SER A 474 -38.01 -10.78 -17.32
N PRO A 475 -37.21 -11.85 -17.13
CA PRO A 475 -37.61 -12.99 -16.30
C PRO A 475 -37.65 -12.69 -14.80
N LEU A 476 -36.96 -11.65 -14.34
CA LEU A 476 -36.89 -11.27 -12.91
C LEU A 476 -38.05 -10.37 -12.46
N VAL A 477 -38.74 -9.71 -13.39
CA VAL A 477 -39.83 -8.78 -13.12
C VAL A 477 -41.19 -9.45 -13.29
N GLY A 478 -41.28 -10.65 -13.83
CA GLY A 478 -42.52 -11.38 -14.18
C GLY A 478 -43.39 -11.85 -13.02
N GLY A 479 -43.10 -11.46 -11.77
CA GLY A 479 -43.87 -11.94 -10.62
C GLY A 479 -44.57 -10.90 -9.74
N ALA A 480 -44.42 -9.61 -9.99
CA ALA A 480 -44.79 -8.60 -8.98
C ALA A 480 -45.85 -7.55 -9.38
N TRP A 481 -46.31 -7.43 -10.62
CA TRP A 481 -47.34 -6.41 -10.98
C TRP A 481 -48.41 -6.98 -11.89
N GLY A 482 -49.61 -6.92 -11.37
CA GLY A 482 -50.87 -7.26 -12.09
C GLY A 482 -51.15 -6.28 -13.22
N THR A 483 -51.88 -6.82 -14.19
CA THR A 483 -52.42 -6.22 -15.39
C THR A 483 -53.00 -4.80 -15.20
N GLY A 484 -52.63 -3.88 -16.08
CA GLY A 484 -53.41 -2.68 -16.39
C GLY A 484 -52.61 -1.45 -16.79
N GLY A 485 -52.77 -1.01 -18.03
CA GLY A 485 -52.70 0.39 -18.41
C GLY A 485 -51.50 0.83 -19.27
N ALA A 486 -51.70 0.78 -20.58
CA ALA A 486 -50.97 1.59 -21.55
C ALA A 486 -51.20 3.09 -21.31
N THR A 487 -50.16 3.89 -21.25
CA THR A 487 -50.23 5.33 -21.49
C THR A 487 -49.12 5.78 -22.41
N ASP A 488 -49.51 6.27 -23.57
CA ASP A 488 -48.75 7.04 -24.54
C ASP A 488 -48.09 8.26 -23.89
N TYR A 489 -46.82 8.46 -24.15
CA TYR A 489 -46.20 9.78 -24.05
C TYR A 489 -45.59 10.17 -25.38
N GLY A 490 -46.23 11.20 -25.93
CA GLY A 490 -45.97 11.78 -27.21
C GLY A 490 -44.59 12.49 -27.27
N THR A 491 -44.14 12.51 -28.47
CA THR A 491 -43.04 13.29 -29.03
C THR A 491 -43.18 14.79 -28.75
N HIS A 492 -42.10 15.41 -28.24
CA HIS A 492 -41.83 16.81 -28.53
C HIS A 492 -40.34 17.06 -28.76
N SER A 493 -40.14 17.68 -29.85
CA SER A 493 -39.04 18.18 -30.63
C SER A 493 -38.05 19.11 -29.94
N THR A 494 -36.82 19.00 -30.43
CA THR A 494 -35.84 20.05 -30.76
C THR A 494 -35.34 20.99 -29.67
N GLY A 495 -34.12 20.79 -29.29
CA GLY A 495 -33.22 21.80 -28.70
C GLY A 495 -31.77 21.50 -29.06
N ARG A 496 -31.27 22.26 -30.01
CA ARG A 496 -29.90 22.21 -30.53
C ARG A 496 -28.96 22.79 -29.47
N ALA A 497 -28.16 21.98 -28.82
CA ALA A 497 -27.02 22.42 -28.00
C ALA A 497 -25.73 22.15 -28.73
N THR A 498 -24.98 23.20 -28.92
CA THR A 498 -23.67 23.25 -29.57
C THR A 498 -22.64 22.49 -28.72
N ALA A 499 -21.97 21.53 -29.37
CA ALA A 499 -20.86 20.80 -28.81
C ALA A 499 -19.62 21.72 -28.70
N ALA A 500 -18.91 21.61 -27.57
CA ALA A 500 -17.55 22.08 -27.43
C ALA A 500 -16.58 20.99 -27.91
N PRO A 501 -15.44 21.34 -28.49
CA PRO A 501 -14.55 20.39 -29.16
C PRO A 501 -13.69 19.63 -28.15
N ASP A 502 -13.68 18.32 -28.32
CA ASP A 502 -12.74 17.39 -27.68
C ASP A 502 -11.32 17.57 -28.25
N ASP A 503 -10.34 17.54 -27.36
CA ASP A 503 -8.92 17.57 -27.71
C ASP A 503 -8.47 16.25 -28.32
N ASP A 504 -7.97 16.33 -29.55
CA ASP A 504 -7.44 15.23 -30.37
C ASP A 504 -6.16 14.62 -29.80
N GLU A 505 -6.16 13.32 -29.55
CA GLU A 505 -4.96 12.49 -29.53
C GLU A 505 -4.66 11.99 -30.94
N GLU A 506 -3.47 12.29 -31.41
CA GLU A 506 -2.95 11.87 -32.71
C GLU A 506 -2.81 10.34 -32.84
N HIS A 507 -3.56 9.75 -33.75
CA HIS A 507 -3.26 8.45 -34.35
C HIS A 507 -2.51 8.63 -35.67
N PRO A 508 -1.45 7.88 -35.96
CA PRO A 508 -0.86 7.83 -37.29
C PRO A 508 -1.59 6.84 -38.19
N ASP A 509 -1.94 7.34 -39.35
CA ASP A 509 -2.64 6.72 -40.47
C ASP A 509 -1.83 5.58 -41.13
N PRO A 510 -2.43 4.49 -41.59
CA PRO A 510 -1.75 3.44 -42.33
C PRO A 510 -1.77 3.72 -43.84
N ARG A 511 -0.61 3.78 -44.46
CA ARG A 511 -0.50 3.78 -45.91
C ARG A 511 -0.35 2.39 -46.51
N PRO A 512 -0.85 2.16 -47.74
CA PRO A 512 -0.94 0.85 -48.35
C PRO A 512 0.37 0.36 -48.96
N ARG A 513 0.50 -0.98 -48.96
CA ARG A 513 1.61 -1.70 -49.59
C ARG A 513 1.47 -1.67 -51.11
N SER A 514 2.56 -1.41 -51.82
CA SER A 514 2.83 -1.98 -53.11
C SER A 514 4.34 -2.23 -53.29
N GLY A 515 4.71 -3.38 -53.46
CA GLY A 515 5.45 -4.17 -54.41
C GLY A 515 6.92 -3.86 -54.69
N ALA A 516 7.72 -4.91 -54.35
CA ALA A 516 8.76 -5.50 -55.15
C ALA A 516 10.20 -4.95 -55.20
N ARG A 517 11.10 -5.79 -54.65
CA ARG A 517 12.42 -6.24 -55.20
C ARG A 517 13.56 -5.25 -55.44
N ARG A 518 14.69 -5.35 -54.80
CA ARG A 518 15.95 -6.05 -55.20
C ARG A 518 17.20 -5.43 -54.55
N ARG A 519 18.02 -6.31 -54.07
CA ARG A 519 19.49 -6.34 -53.84
C ARG A 519 20.32 -5.15 -54.35
N GLY A 520 21.27 -4.72 -53.52
CA GLY A 520 22.45 -3.98 -53.95
C GLY A 520 23.35 -3.54 -52.81
N ARG A 521 24.50 -4.17 -52.70
CA ARG A 521 25.65 -3.89 -51.83
C ARG A 521 26.42 -2.67 -52.38
N GLY A 522 26.91 -1.78 -51.52
CA GLY A 522 27.87 -0.76 -51.91
C GLY A 522 28.23 0.22 -50.80
N GLN A 523 29.48 0.15 -50.40
CA GLN A 523 30.20 1.16 -49.60
C GLN A 523 30.35 2.50 -50.36
N GLY A 524 30.38 3.63 -49.65
CA GLY A 524 30.93 4.84 -50.21
C GLY A 524 30.55 6.13 -49.49
N THR A 525 31.47 6.62 -48.70
CA THR A 525 31.92 7.99 -48.45
C THR A 525 30.94 9.17 -48.43
N ALA A 526 31.13 9.99 -47.42
CA ALA A 526 30.55 11.29 -47.13
C ALA A 526 30.56 12.31 -48.30
N ALA A 527 29.46 13.01 -48.43
CA ALA A 527 29.45 14.39 -48.96
C ALA A 527 28.24 15.15 -48.36
N ALA A 528 28.51 16.30 -47.83
CA ALA A 528 27.54 17.22 -47.28
C ALA A 528 26.62 17.80 -48.40
N SER A 529 25.33 17.89 -48.09
CA SER A 529 24.35 18.63 -48.89
C SER A 529 23.66 19.67 -48.04
N PRO A 530 23.25 20.82 -48.62
CA PRO A 530 22.87 22.02 -47.89
C PRO A 530 21.46 21.93 -47.26
N PRO A 531 21.13 22.87 -46.35
CA PRO A 531 19.91 22.76 -45.56
C PRO A 531 18.67 23.05 -46.44
N GLU A 532 17.74 22.11 -46.45
CA GLU A 532 16.39 22.33 -46.95
C GLU A 532 15.65 23.31 -46.03
N VAL A 533 15.10 24.34 -46.63
CA VAL A 533 14.23 25.33 -46.00
C VAL A 533 12.90 24.66 -45.68
N ASP A 534 12.68 24.41 -44.41
CA ASP A 534 11.41 23.90 -43.87
C ASP A 534 10.36 25.04 -43.96
N THR A 535 9.37 24.87 -44.83
CA THR A 535 8.23 25.78 -44.94
C THR A 535 7.27 25.58 -43.79
N GLY A 536 7.49 26.32 -42.74
CA GLY A 536 6.62 26.91 -41.75
C GLY A 536 5.29 26.26 -41.36
N ARG A 537 5.30 25.33 -40.41
CA ARG A 537 4.18 25.18 -39.48
C ARG A 537 4.53 25.99 -38.24
N ALA A 538 3.71 27.01 -37.92
CA ALA A 538 3.95 27.85 -36.75
C ALA A 538 4.11 26.97 -35.49
N PRO A 539 5.16 27.19 -34.66
CA PRO A 539 5.39 26.40 -33.47
C PRO A 539 4.20 26.54 -32.50
N ARG A 540 3.66 25.41 -32.07
CA ARG A 540 2.53 25.40 -31.13
C ARG A 540 2.97 25.89 -29.76
N PRO A 541 2.21 26.79 -29.10
CA PRO A 541 2.47 27.22 -27.73
C PRO A 541 2.55 26.03 -26.78
N ARG A 542 3.58 26.00 -25.92
CA ARG A 542 3.74 24.98 -24.89
C ARG A 542 4.46 25.55 -23.67
N VAL A 543 4.17 25.01 -22.51
CA VAL A 543 4.82 25.34 -21.24
C VAL A 543 5.83 24.23 -20.91
N LYS A 544 7.03 24.61 -20.45
CA LYS A 544 8.01 23.72 -19.89
C LYS A 544 8.27 24.14 -18.45
N TYR A 545 7.98 23.28 -17.49
CA TYR A 545 8.23 23.56 -16.08
C TYR A 545 9.73 23.47 -15.77
N SER A 546 10.21 24.37 -14.92
CA SER A 546 11.60 24.46 -14.46
C SER A 546 11.64 24.16 -12.96
N GLY A 547 11.83 22.88 -12.61
CA GLY A 547 11.82 22.40 -11.22
C GLY A 547 10.43 22.10 -10.67
N GLU A 548 10.42 21.67 -9.41
CA GLU A 548 9.19 21.40 -8.65
C GLU A 548 8.60 22.69 -8.08
N THR A 549 7.32 22.64 -7.72
CA THR A 549 6.65 23.75 -7.00
C THR A 549 7.31 23.94 -5.64
N THR A 550 7.75 25.17 -5.33
CA THR A 550 8.41 25.53 -4.07
C THR A 550 7.44 26.26 -3.14
N TYR A 551 7.62 26.03 -1.84
CA TYR A 551 6.90 26.77 -0.81
C TYR A 551 7.77 27.95 -0.36
N GLU A 552 7.24 29.16 -0.41
CA GLU A 552 7.95 30.37 -0.03
C GLU A 552 7.09 31.25 0.90
N GLU A 553 7.73 31.99 1.79
CA GLU A 553 7.06 32.98 2.61
C GLU A 553 7.20 34.37 1.96
N ARG A 554 6.11 34.94 1.48
CA ARG A 554 6.10 36.25 0.84
C ARG A 554 4.93 37.10 1.33
N PHE A 555 5.19 38.38 1.57
CA PHE A 555 4.17 39.34 2.04
C PHE A 555 3.48 38.90 3.35
N GLY A 556 4.18 38.17 4.21
CA GLY A 556 3.63 37.66 5.46
C GLY A 556 2.64 36.49 5.32
N HIS A 557 2.61 35.86 4.13
CA HIS A 557 1.79 34.69 3.82
C HIS A 557 2.61 33.61 3.14
N SER A 558 2.25 32.37 3.35
CA SER A 558 2.82 31.23 2.61
C SER A 558 2.25 31.19 1.20
N VAL A 559 3.12 31.11 0.20
CA VAL A 559 2.76 30.99 -1.23
C VAL A 559 3.46 29.80 -1.88
N LEU A 560 2.83 29.25 -2.90
CA LEU A 560 3.42 28.26 -3.81
C LEU A 560 3.94 28.98 -5.05
N VAL A 561 5.14 28.64 -5.47
CA VAL A 561 5.80 29.23 -6.65
C VAL A 561 6.14 28.13 -7.63
N GLN A 562 5.59 28.22 -8.84
CA GLN A 562 5.87 27.31 -9.95
C GLN A 562 6.65 28.02 -11.05
N ALA A 563 7.91 27.63 -11.26
CA ALA A 563 8.74 28.17 -12.31
C ALA A 563 8.47 27.46 -13.65
N PHE A 564 8.48 28.24 -14.75
CA PHE A 564 8.25 27.72 -16.10
C PHE A 564 8.92 28.58 -17.16
N THR A 565 9.12 27.99 -18.35
CA THR A 565 9.61 28.69 -19.58
C THR A 565 8.63 28.45 -20.72
N LEU A 566 8.65 29.34 -21.74
CA LEU A 566 7.83 29.28 -22.94
C LEU A 566 8.71 29.09 -24.17
N PRO A 567 9.02 27.85 -24.60
CA PRO A 567 10.00 27.58 -25.65
C PRO A 567 9.56 28.04 -27.06
N ALA A 568 8.26 28.24 -27.30
CA ALA A 568 7.78 28.67 -28.62
C ALA A 568 8.04 30.16 -28.83
N PRO A 569 8.71 30.59 -29.96
CA PRO A 569 9.06 31.97 -30.23
C PRO A 569 7.85 32.76 -30.77
N VAL A 570 6.81 32.85 -29.97
CA VAL A 570 5.57 33.58 -30.27
C VAL A 570 5.07 34.31 -29.03
N VAL A 571 4.28 35.35 -29.23
CA VAL A 571 3.60 36.04 -28.12
C VAL A 571 2.50 35.14 -27.60
N GLN A 572 2.53 34.85 -26.30
CA GLN A 572 1.65 33.89 -25.66
C GLN A 572 0.94 34.52 -24.47
N ARG A 573 -0.36 34.28 -24.34
CA ARG A 573 -1.13 34.60 -23.14
C ARG A 573 -1.11 33.40 -22.22
N VAL A 574 -0.65 33.59 -20.99
CA VAL A 574 -0.64 32.58 -19.94
C VAL A 574 -1.81 32.79 -19.01
N ARG A 575 -2.35 31.69 -18.52
CA ARG A 575 -3.32 31.62 -17.43
C ARG A 575 -2.98 30.45 -16.50
N VAL A 576 -3.42 30.52 -15.27
CA VAL A 576 -3.27 29.43 -14.32
C VAL A 576 -4.63 28.72 -14.12
N GLU A 577 -4.59 27.40 -14.10
CA GLU A 577 -5.66 26.55 -13.59
C GLU A 577 -5.19 25.97 -12.26
N LEU A 578 -5.97 26.24 -11.22
CA LEU A 578 -5.69 25.81 -9.86
C LEU A 578 -6.71 24.74 -9.48
N ALA A 579 -6.24 23.67 -8.87
CA ALA A 579 -7.08 22.62 -8.35
C ALA A 579 -6.59 22.20 -6.96
N VAL A 580 -7.49 21.76 -6.11
CA VAL A 580 -7.15 21.08 -4.87
C VAL A 580 -7.08 19.59 -5.19
N ALA A 581 -5.92 18.97 -4.95
CA ALA A 581 -5.77 17.54 -5.10
C ALA A 581 -6.37 16.83 -3.87
N LEU A 582 -7.21 15.86 -4.12
CA LEU A 582 -7.73 15.01 -3.05
C LEU A 582 -6.65 13.98 -2.66
N PRO A 583 -6.35 13.84 -1.36
CA PRO A 583 -5.35 12.89 -0.90
C PRO A 583 -5.69 11.46 -1.35
N GLY A 584 -4.70 10.74 -1.88
CA GLY A 584 -4.81 9.32 -2.22
C GLY A 584 -5.53 8.95 -3.52
N THR A 585 -6.29 9.84 -4.15
CA THR A 585 -7.09 9.50 -5.35
C THR A 585 -6.49 10.01 -6.65
N GLY A 586 -5.59 11.01 -6.60
CA GLY A 586 -5.12 11.75 -7.78
C GLY A 586 -6.25 12.54 -8.47
N ASN A 587 -7.43 12.57 -7.88
CA ASN A 587 -8.57 13.35 -8.36
C ASN A 587 -8.49 14.78 -7.84
N ARG A 588 -9.14 15.69 -8.56
CA ARG A 588 -9.27 17.08 -8.18
C ARG A 588 -10.62 17.30 -7.51
N GLU A 589 -10.64 18.17 -6.50
CA GLU A 589 -11.89 18.64 -5.90
C GLU A 589 -12.71 19.40 -6.95
N THR A 590 -13.90 18.92 -7.23
CA THR A 590 -14.82 19.51 -8.22
C THR A 590 -16.01 20.21 -7.59
N ASP A 591 -16.32 19.89 -6.33
CA ASP A 591 -17.47 20.45 -5.61
C ASP A 591 -17.09 20.79 -4.15
N PRO A 592 -16.31 21.87 -3.94
CA PRO A 592 -15.85 22.22 -2.62
C PRO A 592 -17.01 22.60 -1.70
N PRO A 593 -16.95 22.25 -0.39
CA PRO A 593 -17.96 22.64 0.58
C PRO A 593 -18.21 24.15 0.61
N ALA A 594 -19.45 24.55 0.83
CA ALA A 594 -19.83 25.97 0.92
C ALA A 594 -18.98 26.69 1.98
N GLY A 595 -18.23 27.71 1.58
CA GLY A 595 -17.34 28.46 2.46
C GLY A 595 -15.89 27.93 2.53
N ALA A 596 -15.55 26.88 1.78
CA ALA A 596 -14.18 26.41 1.69
C ALA A 596 -13.25 27.47 1.06
N ALA A 597 -12.06 27.62 1.63
CA ALA A 597 -11.05 28.49 1.06
C ALA A 597 -10.47 27.87 -0.21
N MET A 598 -10.54 28.58 -1.34
CA MET A 598 -10.01 28.13 -2.62
C MET A 598 -8.60 28.67 -2.85
N PRO A 599 -7.72 27.94 -3.55
CA PRO A 599 -6.43 28.46 -3.96
C PRO A 599 -6.62 29.61 -4.96
N GLY A 600 -5.74 30.61 -4.89
CA GLY A 600 -5.85 31.81 -5.73
C GLY A 600 -4.52 32.25 -6.32
N LEU A 601 -4.50 32.67 -7.60
CA LEU A 601 -3.33 33.27 -8.22
C LEU A 601 -3.05 34.63 -7.57
N VAL A 602 -1.83 34.82 -7.07
CA VAL A 602 -1.33 36.11 -6.56
C VAL A 602 -0.82 36.95 -7.74
N GLY A 603 -0.10 36.33 -8.66
CA GLY A 603 0.40 37.01 -9.84
C GLY A 603 1.50 36.22 -10.58
N TRP A 604 2.06 36.91 -11.58
CA TRP A 604 3.15 36.40 -12.41
C TRP A 604 4.43 37.17 -12.09
N GLU A 605 5.47 36.46 -11.69
CA GLU A 605 6.76 37.08 -11.42
C GLU A 605 7.65 36.96 -12.67
N ASP A 606 8.14 38.07 -13.13
CA ASP A 606 9.05 38.15 -14.27
C ASP A 606 10.51 37.78 -13.89
N PRO A 607 11.42 37.64 -14.84
CA PRO A 607 12.83 37.29 -14.58
C PRO A 607 13.57 38.32 -13.72
N THR A 608 13.06 39.55 -13.60
CA THR A 608 13.64 40.61 -12.74
C THR A 608 13.14 40.52 -11.29
N GLY A 609 12.17 39.62 -11.01
CA GLY A 609 11.55 39.50 -9.71
C GLY A 609 10.35 40.45 -9.50
N THR A 610 9.87 41.12 -10.54
CA THR A 610 8.70 41.99 -10.45
C THR A 610 7.42 41.17 -10.54
N LEU A 611 6.51 41.35 -9.60
CA LEU A 611 5.22 40.65 -9.54
C LEU A 611 4.12 41.44 -10.24
N HIS A 612 3.49 40.81 -11.22
CA HIS A 612 2.37 41.35 -12.01
C HIS A 612 1.06 40.70 -11.54
N ALA A 613 0.25 41.44 -10.78
CA ALA A 613 -1.03 40.96 -10.23
C ALA A 613 -2.13 41.03 -11.32
N SER A 614 -2.21 39.98 -12.14
CA SER A 614 -3.24 39.83 -13.17
C SER A 614 -3.65 38.37 -13.31
N PRO A 615 -4.92 38.05 -13.60
CA PRO A 615 -5.37 36.69 -13.81
C PRO A 615 -4.76 36.02 -15.06
N THR A 616 -4.40 36.83 -16.04
CA THR A 616 -3.67 36.37 -17.25
C THR A 616 -2.55 37.35 -17.54
N TYR A 617 -1.48 36.89 -18.17
CA TYR A 617 -0.37 37.74 -18.58
C TYR A 617 0.08 37.39 -20.01
N VAL A 618 0.66 38.36 -20.71
CA VAL A 618 1.14 38.17 -22.08
C VAL A 618 2.67 38.18 -22.06
N ILE A 619 3.27 37.10 -22.53
CA ILE A 619 4.71 36.84 -22.48
C ILE A 619 5.19 36.58 -23.92
N GLU A 620 6.29 37.17 -24.32
CA GLU A 620 7.01 36.82 -25.52
C GLU A 620 7.89 35.59 -25.21
N GLY A 621 7.62 34.49 -25.91
CA GLY A 621 8.35 33.23 -25.72
C GLY A 621 9.50 33.10 -26.72
N GLY A 622 10.23 31.97 -26.64
CA GLY A 622 11.31 31.62 -27.57
C GLY A 622 12.71 31.80 -27.00
N ASP A 623 12.83 32.32 -25.80
CA ASP A 623 14.03 32.30 -24.98
C ASP A 623 13.82 31.35 -23.78
N ASP A 624 14.89 30.90 -23.14
CA ASP A 624 14.82 30.08 -21.93
C ASP A 624 14.55 30.92 -20.66
N THR A 625 13.91 32.07 -20.82
CA THR A 625 13.58 32.99 -19.73
C THR A 625 12.60 32.35 -18.78
N VAL A 626 12.98 32.31 -17.48
CA VAL A 626 12.17 31.68 -16.43
C VAL A 626 11.18 32.68 -15.86
N TRP A 627 9.91 32.36 -15.98
CA TRP A 627 8.78 33.02 -15.32
C TRP A 627 8.29 32.21 -14.15
N ARG A 628 7.61 32.83 -13.17
CA ARG A 628 7.06 32.15 -12.00
C ARG A 628 5.61 32.51 -11.80
N ALA A 629 4.77 31.50 -11.64
CA ALA A 629 3.39 31.66 -11.18
C ALA A 629 3.39 31.61 -9.64
N VAL A 630 2.94 32.68 -9.00
CA VAL A 630 2.85 32.80 -7.52
C VAL A 630 1.40 32.59 -7.12
N VAL A 631 1.15 31.59 -6.29
CA VAL A 631 -0.19 31.12 -5.93
C VAL A 631 -0.33 31.06 -4.39
N ARG A 632 -1.45 31.53 -3.86
CA ARG A 632 -1.84 31.32 -2.48
C ARG A 632 -2.54 29.97 -2.40
N PRO A 633 -2.03 28.99 -1.62
CA PRO A 633 -2.69 27.69 -1.47
C PRO A 633 -3.97 27.83 -0.64
N ALA A 634 -4.88 26.89 -0.80
CA ALA A 634 -5.93 26.68 0.18
C ALA A 634 -5.34 26.05 1.46
N PRO A 635 -5.76 26.48 2.65
CA PRO A 635 -5.24 25.93 3.91
C PRO A 635 -5.44 24.41 3.99
N ASP A 636 -4.44 23.71 4.53
CA ASP A 636 -4.45 22.27 4.79
C ASP A 636 -4.75 21.37 3.57
N THR A 637 -4.46 21.87 2.35
CA THR A 637 -4.71 21.15 1.11
C THR A 637 -3.46 21.09 0.23
N ILE A 638 -3.44 20.13 -0.69
CA ILE A 638 -2.45 20.06 -1.78
C ILE A 638 -3.01 20.84 -2.97
N THR A 639 -2.40 21.98 -3.29
CA THR A 639 -2.80 22.79 -4.44
C THR A 639 -1.97 22.42 -5.67
N GLU A 640 -2.64 21.95 -6.74
CA GLU A 640 -2.02 21.76 -8.05
C GLU A 640 -2.05 23.04 -8.88
N ILE A 641 -0.92 23.35 -9.52
CA ILE A 641 -0.74 24.51 -10.36
C ILE A 641 -0.50 24.05 -11.80
N THR A 642 -1.42 24.37 -12.71
CA THR A 642 -1.26 24.10 -14.13
C THR A 642 -1.23 25.42 -14.91
N VAL A 643 -0.10 25.72 -15.54
CA VAL A 643 0.03 26.90 -16.42
C VAL A 643 -0.41 26.50 -17.83
N LYS A 644 -1.41 27.19 -18.35
CA LYS A 644 -1.91 27.05 -19.74
C LYS A 644 -1.43 28.22 -20.57
N THR A 645 -1.15 27.95 -21.83
CA THR A 645 -0.70 28.98 -22.76
C THR A 645 -1.50 28.94 -24.06
N GLN A 646 -1.73 30.13 -24.66
CA GLN A 646 -2.40 30.31 -25.94
C GLN A 646 -1.65 31.39 -26.77
N ALA A 647 -1.40 31.11 -28.05
CA ALA A 647 -0.83 32.10 -28.93
C ALA A 647 -1.76 33.32 -29.05
N VAL A 648 -1.20 34.51 -28.99
CA VAL A 648 -1.92 35.75 -29.26
C VAL A 648 -1.65 36.11 -30.73
N SER A 649 -2.71 36.08 -31.55
CA SER A 649 -2.62 36.57 -32.94
C SER A 649 -2.29 38.07 -32.90
N ALA A 650 -1.24 38.50 -33.60
CA ALA A 650 -1.00 39.91 -33.83
C ALA A 650 -2.21 40.47 -34.58
N SER A 651 -2.96 41.39 -33.95
CA SER A 651 -4.05 42.13 -34.55
C SER A 651 -3.51 43.23 -35.48
#